data_1af91996a4ef4aac2281a03820b404be
#
_entry.id   1af91996a4ef4aac2281a03820b404be
#
_cell.length_a   1.000
_cell.length_b   1.000
_cell.length_c   1.000
_cell.angle_alpha   90.00
_cell.angle_beta   90.00
_cell.angle_gamma   90.00
#
_symmetry.space_group_name_H-M   'P 1'
#
loop_
_entity.id
_entity.type
_entity.pdbx_description
1 polymer ?
#
loop_
_entity_poly.entity_id
_entity_poly.type
_entity_poly.pdbx_seq_one_letter_code
_entity_poly.pdbx_strand_id
1 'polypeptide(L)'
;FLDQSGIVESVNYRRFNFQANSDAQVNKWLKFTTNLTFSTDVKEGGTYSIGDAMKALPTQPVKNEDGGWSGPGQEAQWYGSVRNPIGTLYMMTNETKGYNFLANITGEIAFTKWLKLKSTFGYDAKFWFVDNFTPAYDWKPNPVEESSRYKSDNKSFTYLWDNYFVFDHTFAQKHRVGVMAGSSAQWNNYDYLNAQKNIFMFDNIHEMDNGEKMYSIGGSQSDWALLSLMARLNYSYEDKYLLTATVRRDGSSRFGKNNRWGTFPSVSLAWRISQEEWFPKDNSPVNDLKLRIGYGVTGNQEIGNYGFVASYNTGVYPFGNNNSTALVSTTLSNPNIHWEEVRQTNFGVDMSLFNSRVNLSLDAYIKKTADMLVKASIPITSGFEDTTETFTNAGKMRNKGVEMTLRTINLKGLFSWESALTATYNKNEILDLNSETPMFINQLGNSYVTMLRAGYPINVFYGYVTDGLFQNWEEVNRHATQPGAAPGDIRFRDLNNDGVINDEDRTVIGNPNPNWFFSLSNNFSYKGWELSVFLQGVSGNKIYNANNVDNEGMAAAYNQTTAVLNRWTGEGTSNSMPRAIWGDPNQNCRVSDRFVENGSYLRLKNITLSYTLPKKWMQKIQLENARISFSCENVATITGYF
;
A
#
# COMPACT_ATOMS: atom_id res chain seq x y z
N PHE A 1 20.28 -4.53 16.24
CA PHE A 1 20.99 -3.94 15.11
C PHE A 1 20.59 -4.67 13.82
N LEU A 2 20.34 -3.92 12.76
CA LEU A 2 20.11 -4.41 11.41
C LEU A 2 21.10 -3.73 10.48
N ASP A 3 21.74 -4.51 9.61
CA ASP A 3 22.58 -4.02 8.51
C ASP A 3 22.19 -4.85 7.28
N GLN A 4 21.64 -4.19 6.27
CA GLN A 4 21.06 -4.84 5.11
C GLN A 4 21.48 -4.12 3.83
N SER A 5 22.17 -4.83 2.96
CA SER A 5 22.38 -4.39 1.59
C SER A 5 21.17 -4.67 0.73
N GLY A 6 20.82 -3.76 -0.17
CA GLY A 6 19.76 -3.96 -1.16
C GLY A 6 20.15 -4.96 -2.25
N ILE A 7 19.20 -5.35 -3.08
CA ILE A 7 19.43 -6.15 -4.30
C ILE A 7 20.22 -5.32 -5.34
N VAL A 8 19.94 -4.01 -5.38
CA VAL A 8 20.73 -3.06 -6.18
C VAL A 8 21.99 -2.69 -5.40
N GLU A 9 23.15 -2.75 -6.06
CA GLU A 9 24.43 -2.36 -5.49
C GLU A 9 24.37 -0.93 -4.92
N SER A 10 25.25 -0.59 -3.99
CA SER A 10 25.35 0.69 -3.28
C SER A 10 24.14 1.08 -2.44
N VAL A 11 23.06 0.30 -2.42
CA VAL A 11 21.90 0.57 -1.58
C VAL A 11 22.04 -0.16 -0.26
N ASN A 12 22.16 0.59 0.83
CA ASN A 12 22.33 0.06 2.17
C ASN A 12 21.33 0.67 3.14
N TYR A 13 20.89 -0.14 4.08
CA TYR A 13 20.05 0.28 5.19
C TYR A 13 20.61 -0.25 6.50
N ARG A 14 20.95 0.65 7.41
CA ARG A 14 21.43 0.33 8.76
C ARG A 14 20.46 0.87 9.78
N ARG A 15 20.13 0.07 10.79
CA ARG A 15 19.26 0.48 11.88
C ARG A 15 19.72 -0.07 13.22
N PHE A 16 19.75 0.81 14.20
CA PHE A 16 19.90 0.46 15.60
C PHE A 16 18.61 0.70 16.33
N ASN A 17 18.17 -0.28 17.17
CA ASN A 17 16.99 -0.14 18.02
C ASN A 17 17.37 -0.41 19.46
N PHE A 18 16.86 0.44 20.35
CA PHE A 18 16.88 0.22 21.79
C PHE A 18 15.45 0.23 22.31
N GLN A 19 15.09 -0.76 23.08
CA GLN A 19 13.78 -0.85 23.70
C GLN A 19 13.92 -1.16 25.18
N ALA A 20 13.21 -0.41 26.03
CA ALA A 20 13.12 -0.63 27.44
C ALA A 20 11.66 -0.64 27.88
N ASN A 21 11.24 -1.74 28.50
CA ASN A 21 9.91 -1.88 29.05
C ASN A 21 10.02 -2.10 30.55
N SER A 22 9.19 -1.42 31.33
CA SER A 22 9.16 -1.54 32.78
C SER A 22 7.73 -1.57 33.28
N ASP A 23 7.47 -2.50 34.18
CA ASP A 23 6.25 -2.59 34.96
C ASP A 23 6.59 -2.44 36.46
N ALA A 24 6.15 -1.35 37.04
CA ALA A 24 6.40 -1.04 38.45
C ALA A 24 5.08 -1.05 39.24
N GLN A 25 4.90 -2.04 40.11
CA GLN A 25 3.83 -2.04 41.10
C GLN A 25 4.29 -1.24 42.31
N VAL A 26 3.91 0.04 42.38
CA VAL A 26 4.34 0.96 43.45
C VAL A 26 3.69 0.54 44.79
N ASN A 27 2.42 0.18 44.74
CA ASN A 27 1.67 -0.34 45.88
C ASN A 27 0.43 -1.13 45.39
N LYS A 28 -0.45 -1.57 46.28
CA LYS A 28 -1.62 -2.43 45.92
C LYS A 28 -2.63 -1.74 44.98
N TRP A 29 -2.62 -0.42 44.89
CA TRP A 29 -3.58 0.35 44.11
C TRP A 29 -2.95 1.17 42.96
N LEU A 30 -1.61 1.25 42.87
CA LEU A 30 -0.91 2.06 41.86
C LEU A 30 0.12 1.24 41.10
N LYS A 31 -0.02 1.14 39.80
CA LYS A 31 0.92 0.53 38.88
C LYS A 31 1.35 1.51 37.79
N PHE A 32 2.63 1.53 37.44
CA PHE A 32 3.14 2.22 36.26
C PHE A 32 3.68 1.20 35.25
N THR A 33 3.35 1.41 33.99
CA THR A 33 3.92 0.69 32.85
C THR A 33 4.58 1.72 31.93
N THR A 34 5.86 1.50 31.62
CA THR A 34 6.62 2.39 30.73
C THR A 34 7.18 1.57 29.59
N ASN A 35 6.96 2.05 28.36
CA ASN A 35 7.53 1.48 27.15
C ASN A 35 8.30 2.59 26.43
N LEU A 36 9.61 2.40 26.27
CA LEU A 36 10.49 3.33 25.58
C LEU A 36 11.11 2.61 24.40
N THR A 37 11.06 3.23 23.24
CA THR A 37 11.75 2.75 22.04
C THR A 37 12.51 3.91 21.44
N PHE A 38 13.80 3.71 21.24
CA PHE A 38 14.63 4.60 20.45
C PHE A 38 15.17 3.84 19.25
N SER A 39 15.13 4.47 18.07
CA SER A 39 15.81 3.92 16.91
C SER A 39 16.50 5.02 16.12
N THR A 40 17.63 4.67 15.53
CA THR A 40 18.28 5.48 14.51
C THR A 40 18.51 4.62 13.29
N ASP A 41 18.30 5.19 12.13
CA ASP A 41 18.51 4.51 10.86
C ASP A 41 19.22 5.42 9.86
N VAL A 42 19.97 4.77 8.97
CA VAL A 42 20.64 5.41 7.85
C VAL A 42 20.32 4.58 6.61
N LYS A 43 19.76 5.26 5.62
CA LYS A 43 19.55 4.74 4.27
C LYS A 43 20.50 5.47 3.33
N GLU A 44 21.36 4.73 2.67
CA GLU A 44 22.33 5.23 1.70
C GLU A 44 22.09 4.58 0.35
N GLY A 45 22.37 5.28 -0.74
CA GLY A 45 22.34 4.74 -2.09
C GLY A 45 22.47 5.82 -3.16
N GLY A 46 22.71 5.40 -4.39
CA GLY A 46 22.61 6.26 -5.55
C GLY A 46 21.16 6.33 -6.07
N THR A 47 20.95 7.12 -7.10
CA THR A 47 19.69 7.11 -7.85
C THR A 47 19.71 5.97 -8.85
N TYR A 48 18.68 5.11 -8.83
CA TYR A 48 18.56 4.02 -9.79
C TYR A 48 17.13 3.94 -10.35
N SER A 49 17.05 3.46 -11.57
CA SER A 49 15.79 3.18 -12.25
C SER A 49 15.88 1.79 -12.86
N ILE A 50 15.08 0.85 -12.34
CA ILE A 50 14.97 -0.49 -12.94
C ILE A 50 14.39 -0.39 -14.35
N GLY A 51 13.45 0.54 -14.57
CA GLY A 51 12.90 0.81 -15.91
C GLY A 51 13.99 1.24 -16.90
N ASP A 52 14.90 2.13 -16.50
CA ASP A 52 16.02 2.52 -17.36
C ASP A 52 16.99 1.35 -17.61
N ALA A 53 17.26 0.54 -16.58
CA ALA A 53 18.10 -0.65 -16.74
C ALA A 53 17.48 -1.67 -17.73
N MET A 54 16.16 -1.82 -17.74
CA MET A 54 15.46 -2.69 -18.69
C MET A 54 15.48 -2.14 -20.13
N LYS A 55 15.48 -0.82 -20.30
CA LYS A 55 15.46 -0.14 -21.60
C LYS A 55 16.85 0.11 -22.18
N ALA A 56 17.89 0.10 -21.33
CA ALA A 56 19.27 0.36 -21.76
C ALA A 56 19.71 -0.66 -22.82
N LEU A 57 20.26 -0.16 -23.92
CA LEU A 57 20.69 -1.02 -25.02
C LEU A 57 21.95 -1.82 -24.62
N PRO A 58 22.02 -3.10 -24.95
CA PRO A 58 23.21 -3.93 -24.68
C PRO A 58 24.46 -3.49 -25.46
N THR A 59 24.30 -2.66 -26.49
CA THR A 59 25.39 -2.07 -27.27
C THR A 59 26.00 -0.83 -26.63
N GLN A 60 25.33 -0.25 -25.62
CA GLN A 60 25.86 0.90 -24.89
C GLN A 60 26.82 0.42 -23.81
N PRO A 61 28.11 0.83 -23.81
CA PRO A 61 29.06 0.44 -22.78
C PRO A 61 28.71 1.14 -21.45
N VAL A 62 29.07 0.51 -20.33
CA VAL A 62 28.91 1.10 -19.00
C VAL A 62 29.89 2.25 -18.78
N LYS A 63 31.10 2.12 -19.33
CA LYS A 63 32.16 3.13 -19.26
C LYS A 63 32.75 3.40 -20.63
N ASN A 64 33.17 4.64 -20.83
CA ASN A 64 33.94 5.06 -22.01
C ASN A 64 35.42 4.55 -21.93
N GLU A 65 36.16 4.69 -23.01
CA GLU A 65 37.59 4.29 -23.08
C GLU A 65 38.46 5.07 -22.10
N ASP A 66 38.08 6.29 -21.75
CA ASP A 66 38.76 7.15 -20.76
C ASP A 66 38.43 6.77 -19.29
N GLY A 67 37.55 5.78 -19.09
CA GLY A 67 37.09 5.32 -17.77
C GLY A 67 35.94 6.13 -17.20
N GLY A 68 35.45 7.17 -17.88
CA GLY A 68 34.23 7.91 -17.54
C GLY A 68 32.98 7.07 -17.73
N TRP A 69 31.84 7.51 -17.14
CA TRP A 69 30.57 6.86 -17.34
C TRP A 69 30.03 7.16 -18.74
N SER A 70 29.67 6.10 -19.48
CA SER A 70 29.09 6.25 -20.80
C SER A 70 27.63 6.72 -20.74
N GLY A 71 27.25 7.53 -21.71
CA GLY A 71 25.87 7.98 -21.94
C GLY A 71 25.42 7.68 -23.37
N PRO A 72 24.16 8.00 -23.74
CA PRO A 72 23.64 7.79 -25.10
C PRO A 72 24.38 8.57 -26.19
N GLY A 73 25.15 9.57 -25.84
CA GLY A 73 25.93 10.37 -26.79
C GLY A 73 25.07 11.29 -27.66
N GLN A 74 25.67 11.85 -28.71
CA GLN A 74 24.99 12.81 -29.60
C GLN A 74 24.04 12.14 -30.58
N GLU A 75 24.21 10.85 -30.85
CA GLU A 75 23.36 10.06 -31.74
C GLU A 75 22.21 9.36 -30.99
N ALA A 76 21.61 10.07 -30.03
CA ALA A 76 20.54 9.54 -29.18
C ALA A 76 19.34 8.94 -29.95
N GLN A 77 19.10 9.39 -31.17
CA GLN A 77 18.09 8.79 -32.04
C GLN A 77 18.34 7.31 -32.36
N TRP A 78 19.62 6.85 -32.32
CA TRP A 78 20.02 5.48 -32.58
C TRP A 78 20.27 4.68 -31.29
N TYR A 79 20.68 5.36 -30.22
CA TYR A 79 21.07 4.75 -28.96
C TYR A 79 20.05 4.96 -27.83
N GLY A 80 18.91 5.59 -28.14
CA GLY A 80 17.84 5.88 -27.19
C GLY A 80 18.13 7.05 -26.27
N SER A 81 17.21 7.28 -25.34
CA SER A 81 17.27 8.41 -24.39
C SER A 81 17.52 7.94 -22.95
N VAL A 82 17.88 6.68 -22.77
CA VAL A 82 18.04 6.07 -21.44
C VAL A 82 19.35 6.48 -20.82
N ARG A 83 19.30 7.03 -19.62
CA ARG A 83 20.51 7.33 -18.84
C ARG A 83 21.24 6.04 -18.48
N ASN A 84 22.56 6.13 -18.29
CA ASN A 84 23.34 4.99 -17.81
C ASN A 84 22.90 4.62 -16.39
N PRO A 85 22.22 3.48 -16.18
CA PRO A 85 21.65 3.14 -14.87
C PRO A 85 22.73 2.84 -13.82
N ILE A 86 23.89 2.35 -14.25
CA ILE A 86 25.05 2.12 -13.36
C ILE A 86 25.73 3.46 -13.04
N GLY A 87 25.87 4.34 -14.02
CA GLY A 87 26.42 5.67 -13.83
C GLY A 87 25.63 6.47 -12.80
N THR A 88 24.31 6.54 -12.92
CA THR A 88 23.45 7.25 -11.94
C THR A 88 23.52 6.64 -10.55
N LEU A 89 23.67 5.32 -10.46
CA LEU A 89 23.77 4.61 -9.19
C LEU A 89 25.04 4.98 -8.40
N TYR A 90 26.17 5.18 -9.09
CA TYR A 90 27.45 5.46 -8.44
C TYR A 90 27.84 6.93 -8.37
N MET A 91 27.31 7.78 -9.28
CA MET A 91 27.63 9.21 -9.30
C MET A 91 26.76 10.01 -8.32
N MET A 92 25.49 9.62 -8.19
CA MET A 92 24.55 10.34 -7.34
C MET A 92 24.59 9.80 -5.92
N THR A 93 24.50 10.69 -4.94
CA THR A 93 24.42 10.33 -3.52
C THR A 93 23.05 10.68 -2.99
N ASN A 94 22.38 9.71 -2.38
CA ASN A 94 21.15 9.90 -1.63
C ASN A 94 21.32 9.31 -0.24
N GLU A 95 21.31 10.15 0.77
CA GLU A 95 21.40 9.73 2.16
C GLU A 95 20.16 10.22 2.92
N THR A 96 19.56 9.34 3.71
CA THR A 96 18.53 9.71 4.68
C THR A 96 18.92 9.18 6.04
N LYS A 97 19.01 10.06 7.04
CA LYS A 97 19.25 9.72 8.46
C LYS A 97 17.97 9.93 9.25
N GLY A 98 17.53 8.90 9.96
CA GLY A 98 16.34 8.93 10.80
C GLY A 98 16.67 8.74 12.28
N TYR A 99 15.94 9.47 13.15
CA TYR A 99 15.92 9.28 14.60
C TYR A 99 14.47 9.24 15.04
N ASN A 100 14.09 8.16 15.73
CA ASN A 100 12.75 7.99 16.24
C ASN A 100 12.80 7.72 17.73
N PHE A 101 11.99 8.44 18.48
CA PHE A 101 11.80 8.24 19.91
C PHE A 101 10.33 8.06 20.20
N LEU A 102 9.96 6.90 20.72
CA LEU A 102 8.60 6.58 21.14
C LEU A 102 8.61 6.26 22.63
N ALA A 103 7.80 7.00 23.38
CA ALA A 103 7.59 6.79 24.81
C ALA A 103 6.11 6.65 25.11
N ASN A 104 5.74 5.62 25.88
CA ASN A 104 4.40 5.48 26.44
C ASN A 104 4.53 5.24 27.93
N ILE A 105 3.86 6.06 28.73
CA ILE A 105 3.79 5.94 30.18
C ILE A 105 2.33 5.77 30.57
N THR A 106 1.99 4.66 31.18
CA THR A 106 0.63 4.35 31.67
C THR A 106 0.65 4.28 33.19
N GLY A 107 -0.18 5.10 33.82
CA GLY A 107 -0.55 4.99 35.23
C GLY A 107 -1.87 4.24 35.35
N GLU A 108 -1.91 3.20 36.17
CA GLU A 108 -3.14 2.49 36.54
C GLU A 108 -3.41 2.67 38.03
N ILE A 109 -4.58 3.26 38.35
CA ILE A 109 -5.07 3.41 39.73
C ILE A 109 -6.24 2.43 39.94
N ALA A 110 -6.08 1.46 40.81
CA ALA A 110 -7.13 0.55 41.22
C ALA A 110 -7.87 1.09 42.43
N PHE A 111 -9.06 1.66 42.25
CA PHE A 111 -9.92 2.14 43.33
C PHE A 111 -10.49 0.96 44.13
N THR A 112 -10.83 -0.11 43.41
CA THR A 112 -11.29 -1.36 43.93
C THR A 112 -10.75 -2.52 43.06
N LYS A 113 -11.06 -3.77 43.40
CA LYS A 113 -10.69 -4.93 42.57
C LYS A 113 -11.38 -4.93 41.20
N TRP A 114 -12.47 -4.19 41.06
CA TRP A 114 -13.32 -4.16 39.87
C TRP A 114 -13.43 -2.79 39.20
N LEU A 115 -12.84 -1.72 39.81
CA LEU A 115 -12.84 -0.38 39.21
C LEU A 115 -11.42 0.19 39.17
N LYS A 116 -10.98 0.56 37.97
CA LYS A 116 -9.65 1.11 37.70
C LYS A 116 -9.76 2.35 36.82
N LEU A 117 -8.84 3.29 37.03
CA LEU A 117 -8.54 4.38 36.09
C LEU A 117 -7.20 4.08 35.43
N LYS A 118 -7.16 4.16 34.12
CA LYS A 118 -5.91 4.13 33.32
C LYS A 118 -5.72 5.46 32.64
N SER A 119 -4.53 6.03 32.78
CA SER A 119 -4.10 7.22 32.07
C SER A 119 -2.79 6.90 31.36
N THR A 120 -2.78 7.03 30.03
CA THR A 120 -1.60 6.81 29.18
C THR A 120 -1.21 8.08 28.50
N PHE A 121 0.03 8.49 28.68
CA PHE A 121 0.66 9.53 27.88
C PHE A 121 1.64 8.90 26.91
N GLY A 122 1.45 9.19 25.63
CA GLY A 122 2.29 8.77 24.52
C GLY A 122 2.99 9.96 23.86
N TYR A 123 4.25 9.77 23.49
CA TYR A 123 5.05 10.74 22.77
C TYR A 123 5.83 10.04 21.66
N ASP A 124 5.62 10.45 20.40
CA ASP A 124 6.32 9.95 19.22
C ASP A 124 7.02 11.14 18.54
N ALA A 125 8.35 11.17 18.62
CA ALA A 125 9.18 12.19 17.99
C ALA A 125 10.01 11.55 16.87
N LYS A 126 9.89 12.11 15.67
CA LYS A 126 10.61 11.68 14.47
C LYS A 126 11.38 12.85 13.89
N PHE A 127 12.64 12.60 13.61
CA PHE A 127 13.52 13.51 12.89
C PHE A 127 14.10 12.74 11.73
N TRP A 128 14.07 13.32 10.52
CA TRP A 128 14.80 12.74 9.40
C TRP A 128 15.40 13.83 8.55
N PHE A 129 16.63 13.56 8.11
CA PHE A 129 17.47 14.45 7.37
C PHE A 129 17.75 13.80 6.03
N VAL A 130 17.52 14.54 4.95
CA VAL A 130 17.80 14.08 3.58
C VAL A 130 18.97 14.88 3.05
N ASP A 131 19.93 14.23 2.41
CA ASP A 131 21.08 14.83 1.76
C ASP A 131 21.29 14.14 0.41
N ASN A 132 20.99 14.85 -0.66
CA ASN A 132 21.09 14.34 -2.03
C ASN A 132 22.06 15.22 -2.82
N PHE A 133 23.01 14.58 -3.52
CA PHE A 133 23.91 15.24 -4.44
C PHE A 133 23.79 14.60 -5.83
N THR A 134 23.66 15.46 -6.85
CA THR A 134 23.65 15.08 -8.26
C THR A 134 24.77 15.87 -8.97
N PRO A 135 25.82 15.21 -9.49
CA PRO A 135 26.86 15.88 -10.27
C PRO A 135 26.34 16.31 -11.64
N ALA A 136 27.03 17.23 -12.29
CA ALA A 136 26.82 17.52 -13.69
C ALA A 136 27.32 16.39 -14.58
N TYR A 137 26.62 16.09 -15.69
CA TYR A 137 27.05 15.13 -16.70
C TYR A 137 26.43 15.44 -18.09
N ASP A 138 27.14 15.05 -19.12
CA ASP A 138 26.82 15.39 -20.53
C ASP A 138 26.17 14.21 -21.30
N TRP A 139 25.29 13.46 -20.71
CA TRP A 139 24.61 12.36 -21.39
C TRP A 139 23.41 12.87 -22.20
N LYS A 140 23.58 12.93 -23.52
CA LYS A 140 22.49 13.34 -24.44
C LYS A 140 21.42 12.22 -24.52
N PRO A 141 20.15 12.52 -24.76
CA PRO A 141 19.58 13.87 -24.94
C PRO A 141 19.23 14.59 -23.63
N ASN A 142 19.50 14.01 -22.48
CA ASN A 142 19.11 14.52 -21.16
C ASN A 142 20.33 14.83 -20.27
N PRO A 143 21.18 15.81 -20.62
CA PRO A 143 22.29 16.20 -19.80
C PRO A 143 21.82 16.82 -18.48
N VAL A 144 22.63 16.72 -17.45
CA VAL A 144 22.51 17.52 -16.23
C VAL A 144 23.61 18.58 -16.28
N GLU A 145 23.22 19.80 -16.67
CA GLU A 145 24.17 20.89 -16.92
C GLU A 145 24.75 21.49 -15.63
N GLU A 146 23.93 21.53 -14.56
CA GLU A 146 24.32 22.08 -13.28
C GLU A 146 24.31 20.96 -12.21
N SER A 147 25.43 20.77 -11.54
CA SER A 147 25.43 19.94 -10.33
C SER A 147 24.54 20.54 -9.26
N SER A 148 23.92 19.72 -8.44
CA SER A 148 22.99 20.18 -7.40
C SER A 148 23.13 19.40 -6.10
N ARG A 149 22.94 20.11 -4.98
CA ARG A 149 22.79 19.50 -3.66
C ARG A 149 21.49 19.96 -3.01
N TYR A 150 20.70 19.00 -2.59
CA TYR A 150 19.47 19.20 -1.87
C TYR A 150 19.59 18.67 -0.44
N LYS A 151 19.22 19.50 0.55
CA LYS A 151 19.12 19.08 1.95
C LYS A 151 17.71 19.39 2.50
N SER A 152 17.20 18.51 3.36
CA SER A 152 16.01 18.82 4.13
C SER A 152 16.09 18.32 5.57
N ASP A 153 15.54 19.14 6.47
CA ASP A 153 15.29 18.83 7.86
C ASP A 153 13.81 18.64 8.07
N ASN A 154 13.41 17.50 8.61
CA ASN A 154 12.02 17.18 8.87
C ASN A 154 11.85 16.76 10.33
N LYS A 155 10.80 17.26 10.97
CA LYS A 155 10.45 16.95 12.35
C LYS A 155 8.97 16.68 12.47
N SER A 156 8.62 15.62 13.17
CA SER A 156 7.23 15.29 13.46
C SER A 156 7.09 14.88 14.91
N PHE A 157 6.20 15.57 15.62
CA PHE A 157 5.90 15.30 17.02
C PHE A 157 4.43 14.91 17.16
N THR A 158 4.18 13.71 17.66
CA THR A 158 2.82 13.26 17.94
C THR A 158 2.69 13.01 19.44
N TYR A 159 1.67 13.58 20.02
CA TYR A 159 1.30 13.40 21.41
C TYR A 159 -0.03 12.65 21.48
N LEU A 160 -0.14 11.76 22.44
CA LEU A 160 -1.34 11.01 22.74
C LEU A 160 -1.61 11.08 24.25
N TRP A 161 -2.85 11.33 24.60
CA TRP A 161 -3.28 11.25 25.99
C TRP A 161 -4.63 10.56 26.09
N ASP A 162 -4.57 9.32 26.59
CA ASP A 162 -5.72 8.44 26.80
C ASP A 162 -6.07 8.38 28.28
N ASN A 163 -7.34 8.56 28.61
CA ASN A 163 -7.86 8.43 29.96
C ASN A 163 -9.15 7.64 29.93
N TYR A 164 -9.21 6.54 30.66
CA TYR A 164 -10.42 5.75 30.73
C TYR A 164 -10.59 4.98 32.03
N PHE A 165 -11.83 4.94 32.49
CA PHE A 165 -12.26 4.07 33.57
C PHE A 165 -12.56 2.68 33.02
N VAL A 166 -12.18 1.67 33.78
CA VAL A 166 -12.46 0.27 33.49
C VAL A 166 -13.14 -0.34 34.70
N PHE A 167 -14.34 -0.82 34.48
CA PHE A 167 -15.11 -1.60 35.44
C PHE A 167 -15.25 -3.02 34.91
N ASP A 168 -14.95 -4.07 35.72
CA ASP A 168 -15.15 -5.50 35.39
C ASP A 168 -15.57 -6.22 36.65
N HIS A 169 -16.82 -6.71 36.67
CA HIS A 169 -17.35 -7.44 37.81
C HIS A 169 -18.33 -8.52 37.37
N THR A 170 -18.30 -9.65 38.14
CA THR A 170 -19.26 -10.74 37.92
C THR A 170 -20.27 -10.77 39.07
N PHE A 171 -21.52 -10.49 38.72
CA PHE A 171 -22.64 -10.51 39.65
C PHE A 171 -23.29 -11.91 39.67
N ALA A 172 -23.67 -12.36 40.85
CA ALA A 172 -24.34 -13.63 41.06
C ALA A 172 -23.65 -14.84 40.38
N GLN A 173 -22.34 -14.74 40.12
CA GLN A 173 -21.51 -15.75 39.42
C GLN A 173 -21.96 -16.04 37.95
N LYS A 174 -22.95 -15.32 37.46
CA LYS A 174 -23.59 -15.54 36.12
C LYS A 174 -23.47 -14.36 35.19
N HIS A 175 -23.53 -13.14 35.72
CA HIS A 175 -23.59 -11.92 34.95
C HIS A 175 -22.24 -11.19 35.00
N ARG A 176 -21.39 -11.38 34.00
CA ARG A 176 -20.15 -10.62 33.91
C ARG A 176 -20.42 -9.33 33.15
N VAL A 177 -20.11 -8.20 33.75
CA VAL A 177 -20.29 -6.88 33.21
C VAL A 177 -18.93 -6.17 33.16
N GLY A 178 -18.48 -5.82 31.99
CA GLY A 178 -17.31 -4.97 31.76
C GLY A 178 -17.73 -3.64 31.12
N VAL A 179 -17.38 -2.53 31.74
CA VAL A 179 -17.64 -1.20 31.19
C VAL A 179 -16.32 -0.44 31.08
N MET A 180 -16.11 0.19 29.95
CA MET A 180 -15.03 1.15 29.74
C MET A 180 -15.62 2.46 29.25
N ALA A 181 -15.22 3.58 29.83
CA ALA A 181 -15.59 4.92 29.37
C ALA A 181 -14.41 5.87 29.53
N GLY A 182 -14.18 6.72 28.54
CA GLY A 182 -13.05 7.63 28.58
C GLY A 182 -12.90 8.52 27.37
N SER A 183 -11.75 9.18 27.32
CA SER A 183 -11.37 10.11 26.27
C SER A 183 -9.95 9.83 25.77
N SER A 184 -9.71 10.18 24.53
CA SER A 184 -8.40 10.17 23.88
C SER A 184 -8.18 11.51 23.18
N ALA A 185 -7.04 12.13 23.39
CA ALA A 185 -6.62 13.34 22.69
C ALA A 185 -5.30 13.05 22.00
N GLN A 186 -5.25 13.32 20.70
CA GLN A 186 -4.04 13.17 19.89
C GLN A 186 -3.82 14.44 19.10
N TRP A 187 -2.57 14.90 19.03
CA TRP A 187 -2.19 15.99 18.15
C TRP A 187 -0.80 15.76 17.60
N ASN A 188 -0.60 16.26 16.40
CA ASN A 188 0.67 16.17 15.68
C ASN A 188 1.07 17.56 15.21
N ASN A 189 2.36 17.82 15.28
CA ASN A 189 3.01 18.95 14.67
C ASN A 189 4.08 18.43 13.74
N TYR A 190 4.08 18.90 12.50
CA TYR A 190 5.09 18.60 11.48
C TYR A 190 5.73 19.88 11.02
N ASP A 191 7.06 19.93 11.01
CA ASP A 191 7.89 21.04 10.58
C ASP A 191 8.91 20.54 9.55
N TYR A 192 9.06 21.29 8.49
CA TYR A 192 9.87 20.94 7.34
C TYR A 192 10.61 22.18 6.81
N LEU A 193 11.92 22.04 6.64
CA LEU A 193 12.79 23.02 6.00
C LEU A 193 13.63 22.33 4.93
N ASN A 194 13.80 22.97 3.77
CA ASN A 194 14.72 22.49 2.74
C ASN A 194 15.54 23.62 2.12
N ALA A 195 16.66 23.25 1.53
CA ALA A 195 17.47 24.13 0.70
C ALA A 195 18.10 23.34 -0.43
N GLN A 196 18.20 23.98 -1.60
CA GLN A 196 18.97 23.46 -2.73
C GLN A 196 19.88 24.55 -3.29
N LYS A 197 21.12 24.18 -3.53
CA LYS A 197 22.07 24.97 -4.29
C LYS A 197 22.57 24.20 -5.49
N ASN A 198 22.92 24.95 -6.54
CA ASN A 198 23.42 24.40 -7.79
C ASN A 198 24.80 24.98 -8.08
N ILE A 199 25.49 24.39 -9.07
CA ILE A 199 26.80 24.77 -9.58
C ILE A 199 27.86 24.60 -8.49
N PHE A 200 28.34 23.37 -8.34
CA PHE A 200 29.49 23.04 -7.48
C PHE A 200 30.73 22.88 -8.35
N MET A 201 31.80 23.59 -8.00
CA MET A 201 33.05 23.58 -8.78
C MET A 201 33.72 22.20 -8.76
N PHE A 202 33.52 21.43 -7.69
CA PHE A 202 34.13 20.11 -7.50
C PHE A 202 33.13 19.10 -7.00
N ASP A 203 33.04 17.93 -7.61
CA ASP A 203 32.12 16.85 -7.22
C ASP A 203 32.49 16.20 -5.87
N ASN A 204 33.69 16.38 -5.37
CA ASN A 204 34.13 15.86 -4.07
C ASN A 204 34.06 16.89 -2.93
N ILE A 205 33.76 18.17 -3.23
CA ILE A 205 33.60 19.25 -2.24
C ILE A 205 32.26 19.91 -2.50
N HIS A 206 31.22 19.31 -1.94
CA HIS A 206 29.85 19.73 -2.19
C HIS A 206 29.10 20.19 -0.93
N GLU A 207 29.83 20.86 0.02
CA GLU A 207 29.18 21.57 1.10
C GLU A 207 28.26 22.68 0.57
N MET A 208 27.14 22.97 1.26
CA MET A 208 26.13 23.92 0.77
C MET A 208 26.72 25.30 0.45
N ASP A 209 27.74 25.74 1.21
CA ASP A 209 28.40 27.04 0.98
C ASP A 209 29.16 27.10 -0.34
N ASN A 210 29.63 25.96 -0.86
CA ASN A 210 30.42 25.89 -2.08
C ASN A 210 29.55 25.90 -3.36
N GLY A 211 28.23 25.78 -3.25
CA GLY A 211 27.35 25.96 -4.40
C GLY A 211 27.24 27.44 -4.76
N GLU A 212 27.49 27.76 -6.03
CA GLU A 212 27.50 29.14 -6.53
C GLU A 212 26.10 29.74 -6.55
N LYS A 213 25.10 28.97 -7.01
CA LYS A 213 23.74 29.47 -7.27
C LYS A 213 22.76 28.93 -6.25
N MET A 214 22.06 29.83 -5.53
CA MET A 214 20.86 29.47 -4.77
C MET A 214 19.77 29.08 -5.76
N TYR A 215 19.27 27.84 -5.64
CA TYR A 215 18.16 27.35 -6.47
C TYR A 215 16.82 27.49 -5.77
N SER A 216 16.72 26.97 -4.55
CA SER A 216 15.50 27.09 -3.74
C SER A 216 15.80 27.04 -2.25
N ILE A 217 14.97 27.71 -1.48
CA ILE A 217 14.82 27.55 -0.04
C ILE A 217 13.34 27.54 0.26
N GLY A 218 12.89 26.60 1.07
CA GLY A 218 11.48 26.46 1.40
C GLY A 218 11.28 25.80 2.75
N GLY A 219 10.07 25.95 3.28
CA GLY A 219 9.68 25.30 4.52
C GLY A 219 8.19 25.42 4.73
N SER A 220 7.65 24.53 5.54
CA SER A 220 6.24 24.56 5.92
C SER A 220 6.02 23.92 7.27
N GLN A 221 4.93 24.31 7.90
CA GLN A 221 4.46 23.73 9.15
C GLN A 221 3.02 23.25 8.98
N SER A 222 2.71 22.12 9.59
CA SER A 222 1.39 21.51 9.47
C SER A 222 1.01 20.81 10.76
N ASP A 223 -0.24 21.04 11.21
CA ASP A 223 -0.77 20.50 12.45
C ASP A 223 -2.09 19.78 12.23
N TRP A 224 -2.33 18.75 13.03
CA TRP A 224 -3.66 18.16 13.15
C TRP A 224 -3.92 17.70 14.59
N ALA A 225 -5.19 17.66 14.95
CA ALA A 225 -5.65 17.17 16.25
C ALA A 225 -6.90 16.31 16.12
N LEU A 226 -6.99 15.31 17.00
CA LEU A 226 -8.12 14.39 17.12
C LEU A 226 -8.51 14.28 18.60
N LEU A 227 -9.77 14.58 18.91
CA LEU A 227 -10.35 14.39 20.25
C LEU A 227 -11.44 13.33 20.16
N SER A 228 -11.38 12.34 21.02
CA SER A 228 -12.29 11.20 21.02
C SER A 228 -12.93 11.00 22.39
N LEU A 229 -14.23 10.70 22.39
CA LEU A 229 -14.95 10.20 23.56
C LEU A 229 -15.41 8.78 23.23
N MET A 230 -15.23 7.84 24.16
CA MET A 230 -15.57 6.44 23.92
C MET A 230 -16.21 5.78 25.13
N ALA A 231 -17.15 4.87 24.85
CA ALA A 231 -17.71 3.98 25.83
C ALA A 231 -17.89 2.59 25.25
N ARG A 232 -17.63 1.55 26.05
CA ARG A 232 -17.81 0.14 25.69
C ARG A 232 -18.46 -0.60 26.82
N LEU A 233 -19.44 -1.40 26.47
CA LEU A 233 -20.07 -2.40 27.34
C LEU A 233 -19.75 -3.80 26.81
N ASN A 234 -19.22 -4.65 27.67
CA ASN A 234 -19.12 -6.09 27.47
C ASN A 234 -20.04 -6.75 28.51
N TYR A 235 -20.95 -7.59 28.05
CA TYR A 235 -21.83 -8.34 28.93
C TYR A 235 -21.79 -9.83 28.55
N SER A 236 -21.67 -10.68 29.55
CA SER A 236 -21.74 -12.12 29.38
C SER A 236 -22.69 -12.70 30.41
N TYR A 237 -23.64 -13.50 29.97
CA TYR A 237 -24.51 -14.28 30.82
C TYR A 237 -24.14 -15.75 30.72
N GLU A 238 -23.66 -16.32 31.84
CA GLU A 238 -23.21 -17.73 31.97
C GLU A 238 -22.23 -18.16 30.88
N ASP A 239 -21.45 -17.23 30.30
CA ASP A 239 -20.60 -17.46 29.12
C ASP A 239 -21.34 -18.05 27.90
N LYS A 240 -22.67 -18.03 27.91
CA LYS A 240 -23.55 -18.49 26.84
C LYS A 240 -23.91 -17.36 25.88
N TYR A 241 -24.40 -16.26 26.41
CA TYR A 241 -24.84 -15.08 25.65
C TYR A 241 -23.88 -13.93 25.88
N LEU A 242 -23.29 -13.45 24.81
CA LEU A 242 -22.26 -12.42 24.84
C LEU A 242 -22.74 -11.21 24.07
N LEU A 243 -22.62 -10.02 24.66
CA LEU A 243 -22.90 -8.74 24.03
C LEU A 243 -21.68 -7.85 24.17
N THR A 244 -21.24 -7.24 23.08
CA THR A 244 -20.33 -6.10 23.09
C THR A 244 -21.00 -4.94 22.40
N ALA A 245 -21.11 -3.79 23.05
CA ALA A 245 -21.58 -2.54 22.47
C ALA A 245 -20.53 -1.46 22.66
N THR A 246 -20.19 -0.71 21.61
CA THR A 246 -19.23 0.39 21.66
C THR A 246 -19.81 1.60 20.97
N VAL A 247 -19.58 2.77 21.53
CA VAL A 247 -19.80 4.04 20.86
C VAL A 247 -18.52 4.87 20.98
N ARG A 248 -18.11 5.45 19.86
CA ARG A 248 -17.00 6.39 19.79
C ARG A 248 -17.44 7.65 19.05
N ARG A 249 -17.10 8.79 19.59
CA ARG A 249 -17.34 10.09 18.97
C ARG A 249 -16.01 10.81 18.82
N ASP A 250 -15.63 11.06 17.57
CA ASP A 250 -14.33 11.61 17.20
C ASP A 250 -14.50 13.00 16.58
N GLY A 251 -13.71 13.96 17.04
CA GLY A 251 -13.65 15.30 16.49
C GLY A 251 -12.27 15.58 15.89
N SER A 252 -12.22 15.78 14.56
CA SER A 252 -10.99 16.01 13.81
C SER A 252 -10.83 17.48 13.41
N SER A 253 -9.62 18.02 13.56
CA SER A 253 -9.28 19.35 13.05
C SER A 253 -9.15 19.42 11.53
N ARG A 254 -9.10 18.27 10.83
CA ARG A 254 -9.02 18.20 9.37
C ARG A 254 -10.33 18.61 8.69
N PHE A 255 -11.43 18.66 9.43
CA PHE A 255 -12.75 19.06 8.94
C PHE A 255 -13.18 20.44 9.45
N GLY A 256 -14.02 21.11 8.70
CA GLY A 256 -14.61 22.40 9.06
C GLY A 256 -15.44 22.31 10.36
N LYS A 257 -15.69 23.45 10.99
CA LYS A 257 -16.31 23.56 12.32
C LYS A 257 -17.60 22.73 12.48
N ASN A 258 -18.44 22.69 11.44
CA ASN A 258 -19.75 22.03 11.50
C ASN A 258 -19.68 20.52 11.30
N ASN A 259 -18.59 19.99 10.72
CA ASN A 259 -18.46 18.61 10.31
C ASN A 259 -17.32 17.86 11.03
N ARG A 260 -16.73 18.49 12.05
CA ARG A 260 -15.61 17.89 12.81
C ARG A 260 -15.95 16.57 13.47
N TRP A 261 -17.17 16.42 13.94
CA TRP A 261 -17.57 15.33 14.81
C TRP A 261 -18.26 14.22 14.03
N GLY A 262 -17.66 13.01 14.06
CA GLY A 262 -18.26 11.75 13.65
C GLY A 262 -18.65 10.89 14.85
N THR A 263 -19.72 10.09 14.73
CA THR A 263 -20.14 9.15 15.78
C THR A 263 -20.21 7.74 15.20
N PHE A 264 -19.48 6.83 15.82
CA PHE A 264 -19.21 5.49 15.30
C PHE A 264 -19.68 4.42 16.31
N PRO A 265 -20.94 3.98 16.22
CA PRO A 265 -21.46 2.90 17.06
C PRO A 265 -21.07 1.53 16.50
N SER A 266 -20.94 0.54 17.39
CA SER A 266 -20.86 -0.87 17.02
C SER A 266 -21.54 -1.76 18.06
N VAL A 267 -22.12 -2.86 17.60
CA VAL A 267 -22.72 -3.89 18.44
C VAL A 267 -22.36 -5.27 17.91
N SER A 268 -22.05 -6.18 18.78
CA SER A 268 -21.79 -7.59 18.47
C SER A 268 -22.49 -8.46 19.49
N LEU A 269 -23.22 -9.46 18.99
CA LEU A 269 -23.87 -10.50 19.77
C LEU A 269 -23.24 -11.85 19.43
N ALA A 270 -23.03 -12.67 20.45
CA ALA A 270 -22.63 -14.05 20.24
C ALA A 270 -23.41 -14.99 21.15
N TRP A 271 -23.73 -16.16 20.61
CA TRP A 271 -24.41 -17.24 21.31
C TRP A 271 -23.54 -18.49 21.25
N ARG A 272 -23.08 -18.96 22.42
CA ARG A 272 -22.34 -20.22 22.55
C ARG A 272 -23.34 -21.35 22.75
N ILE A 273 -23.82 -21.91 21.68
CA ILE A 273 -24.80 -23.01 21.64
C ILE A 273 -24.29 -24.22 22.41
N SER A 274 -23.01 -24.48 22.32
CA SER A 274 -22.36 -25.59 23.05
C SER A 274 -22.43 -25.50 24.57
N GLN A 275 -22.74 -24.32 25.12
CA GLN A 275 -22.91 -24.15 26.58
C GLN A 275 -24.35 -24.36 27.04
N GLU A 276 -25.29 -24.57 26.14
CA GLU A 276 -26.68 -24.86 26.47
C GLU A 276 -26.82 -26.24 27.13
N GLU A 277 -27.80 -26.38 28.01
CA GLU A 277 -28.04 -27.65 28.77
C GLU A 277 -28.48 -28.79 27.84
N TRP A 278 -29.23 -28.46 26.79
CA TRP A 278 -29.73 -29.41 25.78
C TRP A 278 -28.66 -29.81 24.75
N PHE A 279 -27.49 -29.13 24.70
CA PHE A 279 -26.45 -29.46 23.76
C PHE A 279 -25.72 -30.73 24.13
N PRO A 280 -25.55 -31.71 23.23
CA PRO A 280 -24.87 -32.96 23.52
C PRO A 280 -23.40 -32.72 23.89
N LYS A 281 -23.01 -33.02 25.13
CA LYS A 281 -21.62 -32.84 25.61
C LYS A 281 -20.82 -34.12 25.53
N ASP A 282 -21.48 -35.26 25.77
CA ASP A 282 -20.85 -36.57 25.78
C ASP A 282 -20.89 -37.21 24.40
N ASN A 283 -19.72 -37.69 23.92
CA ASN A 283 -19.54 -38.36 22.63
C ASN A 283 -19.99 -37.53 21.39
N SER A 284 -20.17 -36.22 21.53
CA SER A 284 -20.50 -35.35 20.42
C SER A 284 -19.25 -35.07 19.56
N PRO A 285 -19.32 -35.16 18.22
CA PRO A 285 -18.26 -34.72 17.37
C PRO A 285 -18.05 -33.20 17.45
N VAL A 286 -19.05 -32.42 17.91
CA VAL A 286 -19.00 -30.97 18.09
C VAL A 286 -18.71 -30.64 19.55
N ASN A 287 -17.55 -30.07 19.83
CA ASN A 287 -17.10 -29.69 21.17
C ASN A 287 -17.47 -28.25 21.53
N ASP A 288 -17.39 -27.34 20.57
CA ASP A 288 -17.82 -25.95 20.73
C ASP A 288 -18.51 -25.46 19.44
N LEU A 289 -19.61 -24.73 19.62
CA LEU A 289 -20.38 -24.10 18.55
C LEU A 289 -20.83 -22.73 19.02
N LYS A 290 -20.39 -21.70 18.31
CA LYS A 290 -20.72 -20.32 18.62
C LYS A 290 -21.16 -19.59 17.34
N LEU A 291 -22.31 -18.95 17.42
CA LEU A 291 -22.81 -18.03 16.39
C LEU A 291 -22.47 -16.60 16.77
N ARG A 292 -22.15 -15.78 15.79
CA ARG A 292 -21.82 -14.36 15.96
C ARG A 292 -22.56 -13.52 14.92
N ILE A 293 -23.07 -12.38 15.34
CA ILE A 293 -23.58 -11.34 14.47
C ILE A 293 -23.06 -9.99 14.96
N GLY A 294 -22.63 -9.14 14.04
CA GLY A 294 -22.10 -7.84 14.38
C GLY A 294 -22.48 -6.78 13.34
N TYR A 295 -22.68 -5.59 13.84
CA TYR A 295 -22.82 -4.38 13.03
C TYR A 295 -21.93 -3.30 13.61
N GLY A 296 -21.20 -2.56 12.75
CA GLY A 296 -20.36 -1.47 13.19
C GLY A 296 -20.19 -0.40 12.12
N VAL A 297 -19.97 0.81 12.60
CA VAL A 297 -19.62 1.98 11.78
C VAL A 297 -18.23 2.44 12.18
N THR A 298 -17.37 2.68 11.20
CA THR A 298 -16.05 3.29 11.39
C THR A 298 -15.92 4.51 10.51
N GLY A 299 -15.17 5.51 10.96
CA GLY A 299 -14.89 6.73 10.21
C GLY A 299 -13.47 6.75 9.65
N ASN A 300 -13.29 7.42 8.52
CA ASN A 300 -12.00 7.76 7.95
C ASN A 300 -11.88 9.29 7.80
N GLN A 301 -10.73 9.84 8.23
CA GLN A 301 -10.40 11.26 8.18
C GLN A 301 -9.16 11.56 7.32
N GLU A 302 -8.64 10.56 6.59
CA GLU A 302 -7.37 10.67 5.86
C GLU A 302 -7.53 11.55 4.61
N ILE A 303 -7.59 12.86 4.86
CA ILE A 303 -7.44 13.95 3.90
C ILE A 303 -6.23 14.78 4.33
N GLY A 304 -5.70 15.59 3.46
CA GLY A 304 -4.66 16.56 3.83
C GLY A 304 -5.15 17.48 4.96
N ASN A 305 -4.21 18.05 5.73
CA ASN A 305 -4.55 19.06 6.72
C ASN A 305 -5.08 20.31 6.00
N TYR A 306 -6.03 20.99 6.62
CA TYR A 306 -6.63 22.24 6.10
C TYR A 306 -7.42 22.11 4.79
N GLY A 307 -7.77 20.90 4.30
CA GLY A 307 -8.50 20.70 3.05
C GLY A 307 -9.87 21.37 2.94
N PHE A 308 -10.40 21.89 4.05
CA PHE A 308 -11.66 22.65 4.11
C PHE A 308 -11.47 24.16 3.91
N VAL A 309 -10.22 24.66 3.83
CA VAL A 309 -9.87 26.10 3.71
C VAL A 309 -9.28 26.34 2.31
N ALA A 310 -9.56 27.52 1.73
CA ALA A 310 -8.86 27.95 0.53
C ALA A 310 -7.40 28.27 0.85
N SER A 311 -6.47 27.79 0.03
CA SER A 311 -5.06 28.17 0.10
C SER A 311 -4.64 29.02 -1.09
N TYR A 312 -3.62 29.83 -0.87
CA TYR A 312 -3.10 30.76 -1.85
C TYR A 312 -1.58 30.64 -1.91
N ASN A 313 -1.04 30.72 -3.12
CA ASN A 313 0.38 30.90 -3.37
C ASN A 313 0.66 32.34 -3.81
N THR A 314 1.88 32.79 -3.58
CA THR A 314 2.36 34.03 -4.19
C THR A 314 2.73 33.79 -5.63
N GLY A 315 2.19 34.58 -6.54
CA GLY A 315 2.53 34.59 -7.95
C GLY A 315 3.02 35.97 -8.38
N VAL A 316 3.50 36.08 -9.60
CA VAL A 316 3.89 37.36 -10.21
C VAL A 316 2.82 37.74 -11.24
N TYR A 317 2.26 38.93 -11.09
CA TYR A 317 1.31 39.51 -12.05
C TYR A 317 1.90 40.76 -12.68
N PRO A 318 2.00 40.82 -14.03
CA PRO A 318 2.46 42.02 -14.71
C PRO A 318 1.39 43.12 -14.63
N PHE A 319 1.72 44.20 -13.94
CA PHE A 319 0.86 45.38 -13.86
C PHE A 319 1.55 46.58 -14.55
N GLY A 320 1.13 46.86 -15.79
CA GLY A 320 1.85 47.80 -16.64
C GLY A 320 3.26 47.31 -16.98
N ASN A 321 4.28 48.11 -16.70
CA ASN A 321 5.69 47.74 -16.92
C ASN A 321 6.37 47.13 -15.67
N ASN A 322 5.62 46.85 -14.59
CA ASN A 322 6.15 46.34 -13.36
C ASN A 322 5.55 44.96 -13.03
N ASN A 323 6.38 44.08 -12.48
CA ASN A 323 5.93 42.84 -11.90
C ASN A 323 5.48 43.08 -10.45
N SER A 324 4.23 42.79 -10.15
CA SER A 324 3.66 42.90 -8.80
C SER A 324 3.42 41.50 -8.22
N THR A 325 3.64 41.34 -6.91
CA THR A 325 3.28 40.11 -6.20
C THR A 325 1.75 39.98 -6.17
N ALA A 326 1.23 38.87 -6.62
CA ALA A 326 -0.18 38.53 -6.57
C ALA A 326 -0.41 37.29 -5.68
N LEU A 327 -1.63 37.15 -5.18
CA LEU A 327 -2.07 35.91 -4.54
C LEU A 327 -2.89 35.10 -5.55
N VAL A 328 -2.44 33.89 -5.82
CA VAL A 328 -3.12 32.94 -6.71
C VAL A 328 -3.74 31.84 -5.85
N SER A 329 -5.05 31.61 -6.00
CA SER A 329 -5.75 30.54 -5.30
C SER A 329 -5.29 29.17 -5.84
N THR A 330 -4.84 28.30 -4.93
CA THR A 330 -4.33 26.97 -5.29
C THR A 330 -5.27 25.85 -4.90
N THR A 331 -6.22 26.09 -4.00
CA THR A 331 -7.23 25.10 -3.58
C THR A 331 -8.59 25.74 -3.44
N LEU A 332 -9.61 25.03 -3.92
CA LEU A 332 -11.00 25.40 -3.67
C LEU A 332 -11.39 24.96 -2.25
N SER A 333 -11.89 25.90 -1.45
CA SER A 333 -12.44 25.62 -0.12
C SER A 333 -13.63 24.66 -0.20
N ASN A 334 -13.62 23.61 0.63
CA ASN A 334 -14.79 22.76 0.84
C ASN A 334 -15.17 22.70 2.33
N PRO A 335 -15.93 23.67 2.86
CA PRO A 335 -16.31 23.69 4.27
C PRO A 335 -17.26 22.54 4.66
N ASN A 336 -17.87 21.86 3.69
CA ASN A 336 -18.81 20.78 3.89
C ASN A 336 -18.15 19.39 3.95
N ILE A 337 -16.84 19.31 3.74
CA ILE A 337 -16.13 18.06 3.83
C ILE A 337 -16.30 17.43 5.22
N HIS A 338 -16.61 16.15 5.26
CA HIS A 338 -16.91 15.40 6.48
C HIS A 338 -16.35 13.99 6.44
N TRP A 339 -16.55 13.24 7.52
CA TRP A 339 -16.07 11.88 7.68
C TRP A 339 -16.60 10.94 6.58
N GLU A 340 -15.71 10.17 5.99
CA GLU A 340 -16.08 8.99 5.24
C GLU A 340 -16.53 7.91 6.21
N GLU A 341 -17.67 7.27 5.97
CA GLU A 341 -18.23 6.24 6.84
C GLU A 341 -18.14 4.86 6.19
N VAL A 342 -17.70 3.89 6.98
CA VAL A 342 -17.72 2.48 6.61
C VAL A 342 -18.68 1.73 7.53
N ARG A 343 -19.76 1.19 6.96
CA ARG A 343 -20.78 0.42 7.65
C ARG A 343 -20.63 -1.05 7.31
N GLN A 344 -20.38 -1.88 8.32
CA GLN A 344 -20.10 -3.29 8.15
C GLN A 344 -21.09 -4.14 8.95
N THR A 345 -21.64 -5.18 8.29
CA THR A 345 -22.43 -6.24 8.92
C THR A 345 -21.69 -7.54 8.73
N ASN A 346 -21.53 -8.30 9.82
CA ASN A 346 -20.85 -9.61 9.84
C ASN A 346 -21.79 -10.65 10.42
N PHE A 347 -21.75 -11.86 9.87
CA PHE A 347 -22.29 -13.08 10.45
C PHE A 347 -21.18 -14.12 10.51
N GLY A 348 -20.98 -14.74 11.68
CA GLY A 348 -19.89 -15.68 11.88
C GLY A 348 -20.33 -16.95 12.62
N VAL A 349 -19.64 -18.05 12.33
CA VAL A 349 -19.78 -19.34 12.99
C VAL A 349 -18.41 -19.83 13.39
N ASP A 350 -18.20 -20.08 14.68
CA ASP A 350 -17.01 -20.74 15.20
C ASP A 350 -17.38 -22.15 15.64
N MET A 351 -16.62 -23.14 15.19
CA MET A 351 -16.89 -24.56 15.45
C MET A 351 -15.61 -25.29 15.82
N SER A 352 -15.66 -26.06 16.90
CA SER A 352 -14.59 -26.96 17.31
C SER A 352 -15.10 -28.39 17.28
N LEU A 353 -14.41 -29.27 16.56
CA LEU A 353 -14.87 -30.64 16.29
C LEU A 353 -13.81 -31.66 16.73
N PHE A 354 -14.26 -32.91 17.04
CA PHE A 354 -13.41 -34.06 17.27
C PHE A 354 -12.38 -33.85 18.39
N ASN A 355 -12.83 -33.40 19.57
CA ASN A 355 -11.99 -33.02 20.71
C ASN A 355 -10.98 -31.91 20.32
N SER A 356 -11.49 -30.86 19.63
CA SER A 356 -10.73 -29.71 19.17
C SER A 356 -9.62 -30.02 18.15
N ARG A 357 -9.70 -31.20 17.51
CA ARG A 357 -8.76 -31.55 16.43
C ARG A 357 -9.03 -30.76 15.15
N VAL A 358 -10.27 -30.31 14.95
CA VAL A 358 -10.68 -29.47 13.83
C VAL A 358 -11.33 -28.22 14.39
N ASN A 359 -10.78 -27.04 14.10
CA ASN A 359 -11.34 -25.75 14.46
C ASN A 359 -11.62 -24.97 13.18
N LEU A 360 -12.89 -24.60 12.99
CA LEU A 360 -13.40 -23.89 11.84
C LEU A 360 -14.01 -22.57 12.27
N SER A 361 -13.61 -21.48 11.64
CA SER A 361 -14.28 -20.18 11.70
C SER A 361 -14.73 -19.79 10.30
N LEU A 362 -16.00 -19.47 10.13
CA LEU A 362 -16.59 -18.96 8.89
C LEU A 362 -17.22 -17.61 9.19
N ASP A 363 -16.88 -16.61 8.39
CA ASP A 363 -17.46 -15.28 8.47
C ASP A 363 -17.98 -14.84 7.10
N ALA A 364 -19.18 -14.29 7.05
CA ALA A 364 -19.72 -13.62 5.88
C ALA A 364 -19.94 -12.15 6.22
N TYR A 365 -19.55 -11.25 5.32
CA TYR A 365 -19.64 -9.83 5.56
C TYR A 365 -20.15 -9.02 4.36
N ILE A 366 -20.76 -7.91 4.70
CA ILE A 366 -21.08 -6.82 3.76
C ILE A 366 -20.56 -5.54 4.37
N LYS A 367 -19.62 -4.89 3.67
CA LYS A 367 -19.01 -3.62 4.02
C LYS A 367 -19.41 -2.58 2.99
N LYS A 368 -20.07 -1.50 3.40
CA LYS A 368 -20.46 -0.38 2.55
C LYS A 368 -19.68 0.85 3.01
N THR A 369 -18.92 1.44 2.10
CA THR A 369 -18.31 2.76 2.28
C THR A 369 -19.24 3.80 1.69
N ALA A 370 -19.57 4.81 2.45
CA ALA A 370 -20.37 5.96 2.04
C ALA A 370 -19.53 7.23 2.19
N ASP A 371 -19.88 8.25 1.42
CA ASP A 371 -19.24 9.56 1.50
C ASP A 371 -17.72 9.48 1.33
N MET A 372 -17.28 8.66 0.34
CA MET A 372 -15.86 8.42 0.09
C MET A 372 -15.12 9.75 -0.11
N LEU A 373 -13.99 9.89 0.55
CA LEU A 373 -13.10 11.04 0.42
C LEU A 373 -12.27 10.88 -0.85
N VAL A 374 -12.72 11.54 -1.91
CA VAL A 374 -12.06 11.49 -3.22
C VAL A 374 -11.56 12.88 -3.63
N LYS A 375 -10.50 12.93 -4.41
CA LYS A 375 -10.05 14.15 -5.06
C LYS A 375 -10.81 14.32 -6.35
N ALA A 376 -11.49 15.44 -6.50
CA ALA A 376 -12.19 15.84 -7.71
C ALA A 376 -11.41 16.93 -8.42
N SER A 377 -11.19 16.77 -9.73
CA SER A 377 -10.56 17.80 -10.56
C SER A 377 -11.49 18.99 -10.72
N ILE A 378 -10.95 20.19 -10.66
CA ILE A 378 -11.68 21.43 -10.86
C ILE A 378 -11.47 21.86 -12.31
N PRO A 379 -12.54 22.22 -13.04
CA PRO A 379 -12.40 22.70 -14.41
C PRO A 379 -11.48 23.92 -14.51
N ILE A 380 -10.59 23.96 -15.47
CA ILE A 380 -9.63 25.06 -15.71
C ILE A 380 -10.34 26.41 -15.90
N THR A 381 -11.57 26.39 -16.40
CA THR A 381 -12.42 27.58 -16.58
C THR A 381 -12.82 28.26 -15.25
N SER A 382 -12.62 27.60 -14.12
CA SER A 382 -12.86 28.17 -12.78
C SER A 382 -11.75 29.09 -12.28
N GLY A 383 -10.65 29.23 -13.05
CA GLY A 383 -9.52 30.10 -12.73
C GLY A 383 -8.48 29.51 -11.78
N PHE A 384 -8.57 28.21 -11.51
CA PHE A 384 -7.54 27.43 -10.82
C PHE A 384 -6.55 26.85 -11.82
N GLU A 385 -5.38 26.43 -11.35
CA GLU A 385 -4.43 25.70 -12.19
C GLU A 385 -5.03 24.37 -12.67
N ASP A 386 -4.60 23.90 -13.84
CA ASP A 386 -5.13 22.70 -14.52
C ASP A 386 -5.08 21.41 -13.65
N THR A 387 -4.18 21.36 -12.68
CA THR A 387 -4.00 20.23 -11.77
C THR A 387 -4.69 20.41 -10.44
N THR A 388 -5.51 21.47 -10.25
CA THR A 388 -6.13 21.75 -8.97
C THR A 388 -7.20 20.70 -8.65
N GLU A 389 -6.98 19.99 -7.55
CA GLU A 389 -7.90 19.00 -7.01
C GLU A 389 -8.45 19.47 -5.66
N THR A 390 -9.72 19.26 -5.41
CA THR A 390 -10.32 19.47 -4.09
C THR A 390 -10.85 18.16 -3.53
N PHE A 391 -10.72 17.98 -2.21
CA PHE A 391 -11.36 16.85 -1.56
C PHE A 391 -12.88 17.06 -1.47
N THR A 392 -13.61 16.03 -1.83
CA THR A 392 -15.08 16.00 -1.72
C THR A 392 -15.54 14.65 -1.21
N ASN A 393 -16.68 14.63 -0.53
CA ASN A 393 -17.36 13.40 -0.16
C ASN A 393 -18.20 12.96 -1.35
N ALA A 394 -17.67 12.08 -2.17
CA ALA A 394 -18.33 11.60 -3.37
C ALA A 394 -18.17 10.08 -3.50
N GLY A 395 -19.29 9.44 -3.77
CA GLY A 395 -19.28 8.03 -4.09
C GLY A 395 -19.59 7.09 -2.94
N LYS A 396 -19.97 5.90 -3.35
CA LYS A 396 -20.29 4.77 -2.47
C LYS A 396 -19.67 3.50 -3.05
N MET A 397 -19.13 2.68 -2.17
CA MET A 397 -18.51 1.41 -2.55
C MET A 397 -19.03 0.29 -1.67
N ARG A 398 -19.10 -0.91 -2.22
CA ARG A 398 -19.47 -2.12 -1.49
C ARG A 398 -18.39 -3.18 -1.64
N ASN A 399 -17.98 -3.77 -0.52
CA ASN A 399 -17.28 -5.04 -0.48
C ASN A 399 -18.15 -6.08 0.18
N LYS A 400 -18.24 -7.27 -0.40
CA LYS A 400 -18.91 -8.41 0.21
C LYS A 400 -18.06 -9.65 0.04
N GLY A 401 -18.05 -10.49 1.07
CA GLY A 401 -17.19 -11.66 1.03
C GLY A 401 -17.50 -12.68 2.08
N VAL A 402 -16.75 -13.78 1.96
CA VAL A 402 -16.75 -14.89 2.91
C VAL A 402 -15.30 -15.18 3.27
N GLU A 403 -15.04 -15.37 4.55
CA GLU A 403 -13.74 -15.72 5.11
C GLU A 403 -13.84 -17.06 5.83
N MET A 404 -12.85 -17.91 5.63
CA MET A 404 -12.73 -19.19 6.29
C MET A 404 -11.36 -19.33 6.93
N THR A 405 -11.33 -19.74 8.19
CA THR A 405 -10.12 -20.21 8.86
C THR A 405 -10.35 -21.63 9.35
N LEU A 406 -9.54 -22.56 8.87
CA LEU A 406 -9.58 -23.97 9.26
C LEU A 406 -8.24 -24.35 9.86
N ARG A 407 -8.25 -24.80 11.12
CA ARG A 407 -7.07 -25.37 11.80
C ARG A 407 -7.34 -26.82 12.12
N THR A 408 -6.39 -27.70 11.79
CA THR A 408 -6.53 -29.14 12.01
C THR A 408 -5.27 -29.72 12.65
N ILE A 409 -5.48 -30.61 13.62
CA ILE A 409 -4.45 -31.51 14.15
C ILE A 409 -4.63 -32.83 13.41
N ASN A 410 -3.90 -33.01 12.31
CA ASN A 410 -4.04 -34.16 11.43
C ASN A 410 -3.51 -35.42 12.09
N LEU A 411 -2.31 -35.33 12.67
CA LEU A 411 -1.68 -36.42 13.42
C LEU A 411 -1.17 -35.90 14.77
N LYS A 412 -1.35 -36.72 15.81
CA LYS A 412 -0.89 -36.41 17.16
C LYS A 412 -0.14 -37.62 17.71
N GLY A 413 1.11 -37.45 18.11
CA GLY A 413 1.95 -38.52 18.63
C GLY A 413 3.44 -38.21 18.51
N LEU A 414 4.24 -39.24 18.34
CA LEU A 414 5.69 -39.10 18.14
C LEU A 414 6.01 -38.29 16.87
N PHE A 415 5.20 -38.46 15.84
CA PHE A 415 5.11 -37.59 14.70
C PHE A 415 3.81 -36.78 14.81
N SER A 416 3.90 -35.47 14.82
CA SER A 416 2.73 -34.59 14.79
C SER A 416 2.68 -33.81 13.50
N TRP A 417 1.46 -33.58 13.01
CA TRP A 417 1.18 -32.77 11.85
C TRP A 417 -0.03 -31.88 12.11
N GLU A 418 0.16 -30.58 11.99
CA GLU A 418 -0.88 -29.57 12.12
C GLU A 418 -0.96 -28.74 10.83
N SER A 419 -2.18 -28.39 10.44
CA SER A 419 -2.42 -27.54 9.27
C SER A 419 -3.30 -26.35 9.65
N ALA A 420 -3.04 -25.18 9.04
CA ALA A 420 -3.90 -24.01 9.11
C ALA A 420 -4.13 -23.48 7.69
N LEU A 421 -5.39 -23.47 7.26
CA LEU A 421 -5.85 -22.93 5.99
C LEU A 421 -6.65 -21.67 6.25
N THR A 422 -6.33 -20.57 5.55
CA THR A 422 -7.22 -19.42 5.43
C THR A 422 -7.63 -19.23 3.97
N ALA A 423 -8.89 -18.89 3.74
CA ALA A 423 -9.39 -18.57 2.42
C ALA A 423 -10.39 -17.42 2.54
N THR A 424 -10.23 -16.40 1.72
CA THR A 424 -11.11 -15.25 1.66
C THR A 424 -11.56 -15.02 0.22
N TYR A 425 -12.86 -14.95 0.03
CA TYR A 425 -13.46 -14.46 -1.20
C TYR A 425 -13.98 -13.04 -0.96
N ASN A 426 -13.57 -12.09 -1.78
CA ASN A 426 -14.04 -10.70 -1.73
C ASN A 426 -14.48 -10.23 -3.12
N LYS A 427 -15.63 -9.57 -3.18
CA LYS A 427 -16.10 -8.86 -4.37
C LYS A 427 -16.25 -7.38 -4.04
N ASN A 428 -15.47 -6.55 -4.74
CA ASN A 428 -15.54 -5.10 -4.69
C ASN A 428 -16.45 -4.55 -5.79
N GLU A 429 -17.20 -3.47 -5.52
CA GLU A 429 -18.07 -2.81 -6.48
C GLU A 429 -18.28 -1.35 -6.07
N ILE A 430 -18.06 -0.43 -6.99
CA ILE A 430 -18.46 0.97 -6.87
C ILE A 430 -19.95 1.05 -7.10
N LEU A 431 -20.71 1.60 -6.15
CA LEU A 431 -22.16 1.73 -6.25
C LEU A 431 -22.56 3.07 -6.87
N ASP A 432 -21.80 4.12 -6.59
CA ASP A 432 -22.12 5.48 -6.99
C ASP A 432 -20.84 6.35 -6.90
N LEU A 433 -20.66 7.31 -7.79
CA LEU A 433 -19.55 8.27 -7.79
C LEU A 433 -20.05 9.73 -7.76
N ASN A 434 -21.35 9.96 -7.60
CA ASN A 434 -21.99 11.26 -7.78
C ASN A 434 -21.68 11.91 -9.14
N SER A 435 -21.35 11.08 -10.14
CA SER A 435 -21.05 11.48 -11.52
C SER A 435 -21.55 10.38 -12.46
N GLU A 436 -22.19 10.78 -13.54
CA GLU A 436 -22.59 9.86 -14.62
C GLU A 436 -21.40 9.51 -15.51
N THR A 437 -20.40 10.39 -15.58
CA THR A 437 -19.18 10.18 -16.37
C THR A 437 -18.16 9.39 -15.59
N PRO A 438 -17.45 8.44 -16.25
CA PRO A 438 -16.33 7.74 -15.64
C PRO A 438 -15.20 8.71 -15.24
N MET A 439 -14.51 8.40 -14.14
CA MET A 439 -13.26 9.08 -13.76
C MET A 439 -12.09 8.23 -14.23
N PHE A 440 -11.19 8.83 -15.00
CA PHE A 440 -9.98 8.17 -15.47
C PHE A 440 -8.80 8.52 -14.57
N ILE A 441 -8.03 7.50 -14.17
CA ILE A 441 -6.91 7.64 -13.25
C ILE A 441 -5.75 6.74 -13.68
N ASN A 442 -4.58 6.90 -13.03
CA ASN A 442 -3.36 6.15 -13.32
C ASN A 442 -2.92 6.27 -14.79
N GLN A 443 -2.24 7.37 -15.07
CA GLN A 443 -1.76 7.71 -16.39
C GLN A 443 -0.43 7.01 -16.72
N LEU A 444 -0.31 6.51 -17.96
CA LEU A 444 0.92 6.05 -18.58
C LEU A 444 1.18 6.87 -19.84
N GLY A 445 2.25 7.68 -19.84
CA GLY A 445 2.42 8.70 -20.86
C GLY A 445 1.22 9.66 -20.90
N ASN A 446 0.59 9.80 -22.05
CA ASN A 446 -0.59 10.65 -22.24
C ASN A 446 -1.92 9.89 -22.14
N SER A 447 -1.90 8.59 -21.79
CA SER A 447 -3.10 7.75 -21.76
C SER A 447 -3.42 7.27 -20.38
N TYR A 448 -4.70 7.33 -19.98
CA TYR A 448 -5.18 6.74 -18.74
C TYR A 448 -5.35 5.22 -18.90
N VAL A 449 -4.89 4.48 -17.88
CA VAL A 449 -4.89 3.01 -17.85
C VAL A 449 -6.07 2.45 -17.07
N THR A 450 -6.56 3.19 -16.06
CA THR A 450 -7.62 2.72 -15.17
C THR A 450 -8.81 3.68 -15.14
N MET A 451 -9.95 3.12 -14.75
CA MET A 451 -11.22 3.83 -14.70
C MET A 451 -11.95 3.53 -13.38
N LEU A 452 -12.63 4.53 -12.85
CA LEU A 452 -13.66 4.42 -11.81
C LEU A 452 -15.03 4.64 -12.46
N ARG A 453 -15.94 3.69 -12.30
CA ARG A 453 -17.32 3.77 -12.80
C ARG A 453 -18.26 2.95 -11.91
N ALA A 454 -19.46 3.45 -11.69
CA ALA A 454 -20.51 2.72 -10.98
C ALA A 454 -20.83 1.38 -11.68
N GLY A 455 -21.03 0.32 -10.88
CA GLY A 455 -21.28 -1.04 -11.35
C GLY A 455 -20.01 -1.88 -11.58
N TYR A 456 -18.82 -1.28 -11.49
CA TYR A 456 -17.54 -1.96 -11.66
C TYR A 456 -16.71 -1.99 -10.36
N PRO A 457 -15.73 -2.91 -10.25
CA PRO A 457 -14.71 -2.84 -9.21
C PRO A 457 -13.88 -1.54 -9.32
N ILE A 458 -13.27 -1.14 -8.20
CA ILE A 458 -12.36 0.01 -8.19
C ILE A 458 -11.12 -0.25 -9.08
N ASN A 459 -10.68 0.78 -9.82
CA ASN A 459 -9.45 0.77 -10.62
C ASN A 459 -9.41 -0.28 -11.73
N VAL A 460 -10.54 -0.61 -12.36
CA VAL A 460 -10.53 -1.54 -13.50
C VAL A 460 -9.69 -0.99 -14.64
N PHE A 461 -8.93 -1.85 -15.32
CA PHE A 461 -8.18 -1.48 -16.52
C PHE A 461 -9.15 -1.15 -17.65
N TYR A 462 -8.87 -0.04 -18.34
CA TYR A 462 -9.73 0.51 -19.37
C TYR A 462 -8.92 0.84 -20.62
N GLY A 463 -9.24 0.21 -21.74
CA GLY A 463 -8.47 0.34 -22.97
C GLY A 463 -9.14 -0.34 -24.15
N TYR A 464 -8.39 -0.48 -25.23
CA TYR A 464 -8.84 -1.13 -26.44
C TYR A 464 -8.77 -2.66 -26.35
N VAL A 465 -9.61 -3.34 -27.14
CA VAL A 465 -9.59 -4.78 -27.31
C VAL A 465 -8.90 -5.11 -28.63
N THR A 466 -7.91 -5.99 -28.61
CA THR A 466 -7.18 -6.42 -29.80
C THR A 466 -7.87 -7.60 -30.49
N ASP A 467 -7.76 -7.68 -31.81
CA ASP A 467 -8.33 -8.76 -32.65
C ASP A 467 -7.30 -9.30 -33.66
N GLY A 468 -6.07 -9.54 -33.18
CA GLY A 468 -4.96 -10.00 -33.99
C GLY A 468 -4.27 -8.89 -34.77
N LEU A 469 -3.62 -9.24 -35.88
CA LEU A 469 -2.87 -8.31 -36.73
C LEU A 469 -3.47 -8.26 -38.14
N PHE A 470 -3.38 -7.11 -38.78
CA PHE A 470 -3.65 -6.99 -40.21
C PHE A 470 -2.60 -7.79 -40.99
N GLN A 471 -3.03 -8.74 -41.82
CA GLN A 471 -2.10 -9.54 -42.59
C GLN A 471 -1.75 -8.89 -43.93
N ASN A 472 -2.69 -8.18 -44.54
CA ASN A 472 -2.53 -7.53 -45.84
C ASN A 472 -3.40 -6.26 -45.96
N TRP A 473 -3.26 -5.52 -47.06
CA TRP A 473 -4.01 -4.29 -47.32
C TRP A 473 -5.51 -4.52 -47.53
N GLU A 474 -5.93 -5.72 -47.94
CA GLU A 474 -7.35 -6.03 -48.10
C GLU A 474 -8.03 -6.04 -46.71
N GLU A 475 -7.38 -6.62 -45.70
CA GLU A 475 -7.87 -6.60 -44.32
C GLU A 475 -7.92 -5.17 -43.77
N VAL A 476 -6.89 -4.35 -43.99
CA VAL A 476 -6.86 -2.94 -43.56
C VAL A 476 -8.02 -2.16 -44.17
N ASN A 477 -8.25 -2.33 -45.47
CA ASN A 477 -9.28 -1.57 -46.22
C ASN A 477 -10.72 -2.02 -45.90
N ARG A 478 -10.92 -3.24 -45.41
CA ARG A 478 -12.24 -3.76 -45.00
C ARG A 478 -12.58 -3.47 -43.55
N HIS A 479 -11.58 -3.15 -42.74
CA HIS A 479 -11.77 -2.85 -41.33
C HIS A 479 -12.36 -1.45 -41.13
N ALA A 480 -12.90 -1.18 -39.90
CA ALA A 480 -13.17 0.18 -39.45
C ALA A 480 -11.92 1.06 -39.62
N THR A 481 -12.13 2.32 -39.92
CA THR A 481 -11.03 3.27 -40.15
C THR A 481 -10.13 3.36 -38.91
N GLN A 482 -8.90 2.88 -39.06
CA GLN A 482 -7.91 2.90 -37.97
C GLN A 482 -6.70 3.73 -38.47
N PRO A 483 -6.54 4.97 -37.96
CA PRO A 483 -5.50 5.89 -38.44
C PRO A 483 -4.09 5.29 -38.28
N GLY A 484 -3.30 5.36 -39.36
CA GLY A 484 -1.91 4.88 -39.39
C GLY A 484 -1.76 3.37 -39.55
N ALA A 485 -2.85 2.62 -39.69
CA ALA A 485 -2.83 1.17 -39.85
C ALA A 485 -2.23 0.73 -41.19
N ALA A 486 -1.45 -0.35 -41.13
CA ALA A 486 -0.89 -1.04 -42.29
C ALA A 486 -0.71 -2.54 -41.97
N PRO A 487 -0.41 -3.39 -42.97
CA PRO A 487 -0.13 -4.79 -42.71
C PRO A 487 0.96 -4.99 -41.65
N GLY A 488 0.71 -5.92 -40.71
CA GLY A 488 1.55 -6.17 -39.54
C GLY A 488 1.23 -5.37 -38.29
N ASP A 489 0.33 -4.40 -38.36
CA ASP A 489 -0.14 -3.64 -37.19
C ASP A 489 -1.27 -4.35 -36.47
N ILE A 490 -1.44 -4.00 -35.18
CA ILE A 490 -2.54 -4.50 -34.34
C ILE A 490 -3.88 -4.00 -34.90
N ARG A 491 -4.82 -4.93 -35.06
CA ARG A 491 -6.20 -4.65 -35.37
C ARG A 491 -6.98 -4.49 -34.07
N PHE A 492 -7.59 -3.31 -33.85
CA PHE A 492 -8.44 -3.05 -32.70
C PHE A 492 -9.91 -3.26 -33.05
N ARG A 493 -10.72 -3.69 -32.08
CA ARG A 493 -12.16 -3.90 -32.30
C ARG A 493 -12.91 -2.58 -32.33
N ASP A 494 -13.75 -2.40 -33.32
CA ASP A 494 -14.82 -1.42 -33.36
C ASP A 494 -15.98 -1.94 -32.48
N LEU A 495 -16.11 -1.42 -31.26
CA LEU A 495 -17.06 -1.93 -30.28
C LEU A 495 -18.45 -1.29 -30.40
N ASN A 496 -18.53 -0.05 -30.92
CA ASN A 496 -19.79 0.68 -31.12
C ASN A 496 -20.32 0.51 -32.56
N ASN A 497 -19.52 -0.08 -33.48
CA ASN A 497 -19.82 -0.33 -34.89
C ASN A 497 -20.09 0.97 -35.66
N ASP A 498 -19.37 2.05 -35.37
CA ASP A 498 -19.46 3.33 -36.10
C ASP A 498 -18.53 3.41 -37.32
N GLY A 499 -17.67 2.41 -37.50
CA GLY A 499 -16.73 2.29 -38.61
C GLY A 499 -15.41 3.06 -38.40
N VAL A 500 -15.13 3.55 -37.20
CA VAL A 500 -13.90 4.28 -36.86
C VAL A 500 -13.35 3.82 -35.51
N ILE A 501 -12.08 3.49 -35.42
CA ILE A 501 -11.41 3.16 -34.15
C ILE A 501 -11.02 4.45 -33.43
N ASN A 502 -11.68 4.75 -32.31
CA ASN A 502 -11.49 5.93 -31.48
C ASN A 502 -11.70 5.63 -29.98
N ASP A 503 -11.75 6.67 -29.13
CA ASP A 503 -11.89 6.51 -27.68
C ASP A 503 -13.23 5.87 -27.25
N GLU A 504 -14.24 5.85 -28.11
CA GLU A 504 -15.53 5.22 -27.84
C GLU A 504 -15.46 3.68 -27.92
N ASP A 505 -14.38 3.12 -28.54
CA ASP A 505 -14.10 1.70 -28.60
C ASP A 505 -13.34 1.16 -27.38
N ARG A 506 -13.09 2.00 -26.40
CA ARG A 506 -12.45 1.58 -25.17
C ARG A 506 -13.47 0.93 -24.23
N THR A 507 -13.04 -0.13 -23.55
CA THR A 507 -13.88 -0.87 -22.60
C THR A 507 -13.06 -1.35 -21.41
N VAL A 508 -13.71 -2.03 -20.44
CA VAL A 508 -13.00 -2.69 -19.33
C VAL A 508 -12.26 -3.92 -19.85
N ILE A 509 -10.94 -3.88 -19.79
CA ILE A 509 -10.04 -4.93 -20.27
C ILE A 509 -9.46 -5.81 -19.16
N GLY A 510 -9.70 -5.47 -17.88
CA GLY A 510 -9.24 -6.28 -16.77
C GLY A 510 -9.61 -5.70 -15.40
N ASN A 511 -9.55 -6.56 -14.38
CA ASN A 511 -9.76 -6.19 -12.98
C ASN A 511 -8.48 -6.44 -12.18
N PRO A 512 -7.83 -5.41 -11.58
CA PRO A 512 -6.64 -5.59 -10.77
C PRO A 512 -6.91 -6.21 -9.39
N ASN A 513 -8.17 -6.23 -8.94
CA ASN A 513 -8.51 -6.68 -7.59
C ASN A 513 -8.67 -8.20 -7.54
N PRO A 514 -7.89 -8.93 -6.72
CA PRO A 514 -8.09 -10.35 -6.53
C PRO A 514 -9.46 -10.65 -5.91
N ASN A 515 -10.12 -11.70 -6.39
CA ASN A 515 -11.33 -12.21 -5.75
C ASN A 515 -11.02 -13.20 -4.64
N TRP A 516 -9.92 -13.95 -4.75
CA TRP A 516 -9.50 -14.95 -3.78
C TRP A 516 -8.14 -14.65 -3.19
N PHE A 517 -8.07 -14.77 -1.86
CA PHE A 517 -6.84 -14.78 -1.08
C PHE A 517 -6.80 -16.08 -0.28
N PHE A 518 -5.68 -16.78 -0.29
CA PHE A 518 -5.56 -18.01 0.48
C PHE A 518 -4.15 -18.21 1.03
N SER A 519 -4.07 -18.88 2.16
CA SER A 519 -2.82 -19.32 2.72
C SER A 519 -2.96 -20.70 3.37
N LEU A 520 -1.88 -21.48 3.33
CA LEU A 520 -1.79 -22.79 3.94
C LEU A 520 -0.47 -22.90 4.70
N SER A 521 -0.56 -23.13 6.00
CA SER A 521 0.57 -23.46 6.85
C SER A 521 0.49 -24.91 7.25
N ASN A 522 1.60 -25.64 7.14
CA ASN A 522 1.76 -27.00 7.67
C ASN A 522 2.96 -27.04 8.61
N ASN A 523 2.75 -27.58 9.80
CA ASN A 523 3.78 -27.79 10.79
C ASN A 523 3.91 -29.29 11.07
N PHE A 524 5.11 -29.81 10.90
CA PHE A 524 5.45 -31.20 11.15
C PHE A 524 6.47 -31.25 12.28
N SER A 525 6.28 -32.12 13.28
CA SER A 525 7.29 -32.32 14.30
C SER A 525 7.58 -33.81 14.54
N TYR A 526 8.86 -34.13 14.75
CA TYR A 526 9.34 -35.48 15.01
C TYR A 526 10.66 -35.45 15.80
N LYS A 527 10.66 -35.99 16.99
CA LYS A 527 11.88 -36.18 17.83
C LYS A 527 12.79 -34.95 17.92
N GLY A 528 12.21 -33.76 18.12
CA GLY A 528 12.95 -32.50 18.25
C GLY A 528 13.17 -31.77 16.92
N TRP A 529 12.89 -32.39 15.78
CA TRP A 529 12.80 -31.74 14.49
C TRP A 529 11.45 -31.08 14.31
N GLU A 530 11.42 -29.89 13.76
CA GLU A 530 10.22 -29.17 13.36
C GLU A 530 10.40 -28.60 11.95
N LEU A 531 9.48 -28.93 11.05
CA LEU A 531 9.40 -28.38 9.70
C LEU A 531 8.11 -27.57 9.58
N SER A 532 8.24 -26.29 9.30
CA SER A 532 7.13 -25.39 8.97
C SER A 532 7.19 -25.01 7.48
N VAL A 533 6.06 -25.16 6.78
CA VAL A 533 5.91 -24.80 5.37
C VAL A 533 4.72 -23.86 5.23
N PHE A 534 4.95 -22.69 4.66
CA PHE A 534 3.93 -21.66 4.47
C PHE A 534 3.75 -21.32 2.99
N LEU A 535 2.54 -21.53 2.51
CA LEU A 535 2.09 -21.21 1.16
C LEU A 535 1.11 -20.02 1.21
N GLN A 536 1.19 -19.15 0.23
CA GLN A 536 0.31 -17.99 0.08
C GLN A 536 -0.01 -17.77 -1.39
N GLY A 537 -1.25 -17.36 -1.70
CA GLY A 537 -1.62 -17.04 -3.06
C GLY A 537 -2.82 -16.11 -3.16
N VAL A 538 -2.97 -15.56 -4.35
CA VAL A 538 -4.13 -14.79 -4.79
C VAL A 538 -4.61 -15.28 -6.14
N SER A 539 -5.90 -15.08 -6.43
CA SER A 539 -6.46 -15.48 -7.72
C SER A 539 -7.60 -14.54 -8.15
N GLY A 540 -7.77 -14.43 -9.47
CA GLY A 540 -8.84 -13.67 -10.10
C GLY A 540 -8.51 -12.21 -10.40
N ASN A 541 -7.25 -11.79 -10.25
CA ASN A 541 -6.78 -10.46 -10.63
C ASN A 541 -6.00 -10.48 -11.95
N LYS A 542 -5.96 -9.31 -12.57
CA LYS A 542 -5.12 -9.01 -13.73
C LYS A 542 -4.06 -7.99 -13.34
N ILE A 543 -2.98 -7.94 -14.11
CA ILE A 543 -1.91 -6.95 -14.01
C ILE A 543 -1.76 -6.30 -15.38
N TYR A 544 -1.66 -4.99 -15.43
CA TYR A 544 -1.25 -4.28 -16.64
C TYR A 544 0.28 -4.21 -16.65
N ASN A 545 0.91 -4.91 -17.60
CA ASN A 545 2.36 -4.95 -17.73
C ASN A 545 2.87 -3.76 -18.54
N ALA A 546 3.04 -2.63 -17.88
CA ALA A 546 3.52 -1.40 -18.50
C ALA A 546 4.96 -1.53 -19.04
N ASN A 547 5.78 -2.46 -18.52
CA ASN A 547 7.14 -2.69 -19.03
C ASN A 547 7.11 -3.21 -20.47
N ASN A 548 6.13 -4.05 -20.81
CA ASN A 548 6.02 -4.61 -22.17
C ASN A 548 5.57 -3.57 -23.21
N VAL A 549 4.98 -2.44 -22.78
CA VAL A 549 4.68 -1.31 -23.68
C VAL A 549 5.97 -0.79 -24.33
N ASP A 550 7.05 -0.65 -23.54
CA ASP A 550 8.36 -0.23 -24.04
C ASP A 550 9.16 -1.41 -24.63
N ASN A 551 9.24 -2.53 -23.91
CA ASN A 551 10.14 -3.64 -24.24
C ASN A 551 9.64 -4.55 -25.38
N GLU A 552 8.36 -4.46 -25.76
CA GLU A 552 7.76 -5.16 -26.90
C GLU A 552 7.11 -4.21 -27.92
N GLY A 553 7.22 -2.90 -27.67
CA GLY A 553 6.62 -1.88 -28.53
C GLY A 553 7.30 -1.73 -29.87
N MET A 554 8.62 -1.95 -29.95
CA MET A 554 9.45 -1.83 -31.16
C MET A 554 9.29 -0.47 -31.86
N ALA A 555 8.97 0.56 -31.10
CA ALA A 555 8.64 1.90 -31.57
C ALA A 555 9.76 2.93 -31.36
N ALA A 556 10.74 2.59 -30.51
CA ALA A 556 11.86 3.43 -30.12
C ALA A 556 13.14 2.60 -29.94
N ALA A 557 14.28 3.27 -29.80
CA ALA A 557 15.57 2.63 -29.57
C ALA A 557 15.73 2.23 -28.09
N TYR A 558 14.97 1.21 -27.67
CA TYR A 558 15.06 0.59 -26.34
C TYR A 558 15.48 -0.86 -26.47
N ASN A 559 16.07 -1.42 -25.40
CA ASN A 559 16.26 -2.85 -25.27
C ASN A 559 14.90 -3.56 -25.29
N GLN A 560 14.86 -4.77 -25.82
CA GLN A 560 13.63 -5.49 -26.08
C GLN A 560 13.69 -6.90 -25.51
N THR A 561 12.52 -7.48 -25.23
CA THR A 561 12.42 -8.90 -24.88
C THR A 561 12.64 -9.79 -26.10
N THR A 562 13.01 -11.05 -25.90
CA THR A 562 13.14 -12.03 -26.98
C THR A 562 11.81 -12.33 -27.68
N ALA A 563 10.67 -11.97 -27.08
CA ALA A 563 9.35 -12.14 -27.68
C ALA A 563 9.23 -11.41 -29.03
N VAL A 564 9.94 -10.28 -29.21
CA VAL A 564 9.93 -9.49 -30.46
C VAL A 564 10.55 -10.24 -31.65
N LEU A 565 11.28 -11.32 -31.42
CA LEU A 565 11.79 -12.17 -32.50
C LEU A 565 10.65 -12.85 -33.29
N ASN A 566 9.47 -13.00 -32.64
CA ASN A 566 8.26 -13.55 -33.25
C ASN A 566 7.38 -12.45 -33.91
N ARG A 567 7.94 -11.26 -34.19
CA ARG A 567 7.21 -10.17 -34.81
C ARG A 567 6.77 -10.50 -36.23
N TRP A 568 5.72 -9.84 -36.65
CA TRP A 568 5.25 -9.92 -38.03
C TRP A 568 6.33 -9.37 -39.00
N THR A 569 6.71 -10.15 -40.00
CA THR A 569 7.67 -9.81 -41.04
C THR A 569 7.10 -10.02 -42.46
N GLY A 570 5.84 -10.41 -42.55
CA GLY A 570 5.09 -10.68 -43.76
C GLY A 570 3.83 -11.50 -43.45
N GLU A 571 2.93 -11.59 -44.40
CA GLU A 571 1.66 -12.31 -44.26
C GLU A 571 1.85 -13.74 -43.69
N GLY A 572 1.10 -14.07 -42.65
CA GLY A 572 1.12 -15.38 -42.00
C GLY A 572 2.28 -15.61 -41.01
N THR A 573 3.23 -14.70 -40.85
CA THR A 573 4.40 -14.92 -39.97
C THR A 573 4.09 -14.69 -38.47
N SER A 574 3.11 -13.86 -38.14
CA SER A 574 2.62 -13.63 -36.79
C SER A 574 1.20 -13.13 -36.80
N ASN A 575 0.43 -13.44 -35.72
CA ASN A 575 -0.89 -12.85 -35.45
C ASN A 575 -1.00 -12.23 -34.04
N SER A 576 0.12 -12.11 -33.33
CA SER A 576 0.14 -11.58 -31.95
C SER A 576 1.18 -10.50 -31.71
N MET A 577 2.37 -10.63 -32.30
CA MET A 577 3.46 -9.67 -32.15
C MET A 577 3.52 -8.79 -33.40
N PRO A 578 3.27 -7.46 -33.30
CA PRO A 578 3.19 -6.56 -34.44
C PRO A 578 4.54 -6.40 -35.13
N ARG A 579 4.52 -5.74 -36.30
CA ARG A 579 5.73 -5.33 -37.02
C ARG A 579 6.53 -4.32 -36.21
N ALA A 580 7.84 -4.29 -36.39
CA ALA A 580 8.72 -3.25 -35.88
C ALA A 580 8.61 -2.00 -36.75
N ILE A 581 8.22 -0.87 -36.17
CA ILE A 581 8.13 0.39 -36.88
C ILE A 581 8.41 1.56 -35.95
N TRP A 582 9.32 2.44 -36.39
CA TRP A 582 9.70 3.63 -35.64
C TRP A 582 8.52 4.60 -35.49
N GLY A 583 8.34 5.13 -34.27
CA GLY A 583 7.32 6.14 -33.97
C GLY A 583 5.89 5.60 -33.86
N ASP A 584 5.66 4.31 -34.09
CA ASP A 584 4.37 3.63 -33.91
C ASP A 584 3.15 4.37 -34.48
N PRO A 585 3.08 4.60 -35.81
CA PRO A 585 2.00 5.39 -36.43
C PRO A 585 0.60 4.82 -36.18
N ASN A 586 0.46 3.52 -36.04
CA ASN A 586 -0.80 2.82 -35.68
C ASN A 586 -1.10 2.88 -34.19
N GLN A 587 -0.16 3.35 -33.36
CA GLN A 587 -0.24 3.27 -31.91
C GLN A 587 -0.46 1.83 -31.39
N ASN A 588 0.34 0.86 -31.86
CA ASN A 588 0.32 -0.52 -31.39
C ASN A 588 0.59 -0.62 -29.87
N CYS A 589 1.25 0.39 -29.32
CA CYS A 589 1.57 0.53 -27.89
C CYS A 589 0.46 1.18 -27.05
N ARG A 590 -0.70 1.54 -27.65
CA ARG A 590 -1.82 2.13 -26.88
C ARG A 590 -2.33 1.17 -25.82
N VAL A 591 -2.98 1.75 -24.78
CA VAL A 591 -3.55 0.98 -23.67
C VAL A 591 -4.57 -0.02 -24.20
N SER A 592 -4.24 -1.31 -24.12
CA SER A 592 -5.06 -2.40 -24.66
C SER A 592 -4.92 -3.68 -23.81
N ASP A 593 -5.78 -4.65 -24.09
CA ASP A 593 -5.76 -5.98 -23.47
C ASP A 593 -4.49 -6.79 -23.78
N ARG A 594 -3.71 -6.40 -24.80
CA ARG A 594 -2.41 -6.98 -25.13
C ARG A 594 -1.45 -6.99 -23.93
N PHE A 595 -1.49 -5.94 -23.12
CA PHE A 595 -0.59 -5.76 -21.98
C PHE A 595 -1.23 -6.19 -20.65
N VAL A 596 -2.42 -6.81 -20.70
CA VAL A 596 -3.14 -7.30 -19.51
C VAL A 596 -2.88 -8.78 -19.29
N GLU A 597 -2.12 -9.06 -18.24
CA GLU A 597 -1.69 -10.42 -17.91
C GLU A 597 -2.44 -10.99 -16.70
N ASN A 598 -2.33 -12.31 -16.49
CA ASN A 598 -2.89 -12.96 -15.31
C ASN A 598 -2.02 -12.70 -14.08
N GLY A 599 -2.55 -11.95 -13.10
CA GLY A 599 -1.85 -11.61 -11.86
C GLY A 599 -1.97 -12.67 -10.76
N SER A 600 -2.65 -13.79 -11.01
CA SER A 600 -2.79 -14.86 -10.02
C SER A 600 -1.45 -15.54 -9.73
N TYR A 601 -1.21 -15.88 -8.46
CA TYR A 601 0.00 -16.62 -8.10
C TYR A 601 -0.22 -17.55 -6.90
N LEU A 602 0.61 -18.57 -6.80
CA LEU A 602 0.85 -19.39 -5.62
C LEU A 602 2.33 -19.32 -5.24
N ARG A 603 2.63 -18.91 -4.01
CA ARG A 603 4.00 -18.73 -3.52
C ARG A 603 4.27 -19.64 -2.33
N LEU A 604 5.37 -20.38 -2.42
CA LEU A 604 6.00 -21.00 -1.27
C LEU A 604 6.78 -19.91 -0.52
N LYS A 605 6.07 -19.31 0.47
CA LYS A 605 6.51 -18.06 1.10
C LYS A 605 7.61 -18.28 2.12
N ASN A 606 7.52 -19.39 2.89
CA ASN A 606 8.51 -19.70 3.90
C ASN A 606 8.63 -21.22 4.10
N ILE A 607 9.86 -21.67 4.28
CA ILE A 607 10.20 -23.00 4.82
C ILE A 607 11.15 -22.77 5.99
N THR A 608 10.80 -23.30 7.15
CA THR A 608 11.67 -23.25 8.33
C THR A 608 11.87 -24.67 8.85
N LEU A 609 13.12 -25.11 8.92
CA LEU A 609 13.53 -26.35 9.55
C LEU A 609 14.26 -26.02 10.86
N SER A 610 13.79 -26.58 11.95
CA SER A 610 14.37 -26.36 13.28
C SER A 610 14.69 -27.69 13.96
N TYR A 611 15.70 -27.66 14.79
CA TYR A 611 16.04 -28.79 15.65
C TYR A 611 16.28 -28.32 17.08
N THR A 612 15.51 -28.87 18.02
CA THR A 612 15.69 -28.64 19.44
C THR A 612 16.66 -29.69 20.01
N LEU A 613 17.76 -29.22 20.55
CA LEU A 613 18.83 -30.09 21.06
C LEU A 613 18.34 -30.88 22.27
N PRO A 614 18.78 -32.16 22.43
CA PRO A 614 18.40 -33.02 23.56
C PRO A 614 18.78 -32.41 24.89
N LYS A 615 17.89 -32.47 25.88
CA LYS A 615 18.14 -31.95 27.24
C LYS A 615 19.45 -32.47 27.87
N LYS A 616 19.83 -33.71 27.59
CA LYS A 616 21.10 -34.31 28.06
C LYS A 616 22.35 -33.55 27.58
N TRP A 617 22.32 -32.97 26.39
CA TRP A 617 23.44 -32.15 25.86
C TRP A 617 23.43 -30.77 26.50
N MET A 618 22.23 -30.21 26.71
CA MET A 618 22.08 -28.87 27.28
C MET A 618 22.53 -28.81 28.73
N GLN A 619 22.22 -29.85 29.53
CA GLN A 619 22.67 -29.95 30.91
C GLN A 619 24.20 -29.96 31.06
N LYS A 620 24.92 -30.54 30.10
CA LYS A 620 26.40 -30.53 30.11
C LYS A 620 27.03 -29.15 29.93
N ILE A 621 26.31 -28.25 29.25
CA ILE A 621 26.77 -26.87 28.94
C ILE A 621 26.00 -25.84 29.78
N GLN A 622 25.30 -26.28 30.82
CA GLN A 622 24.51 -25.44 31.74
C GLN A 622 23.47 -24.55 31.06
N LEU A 623 22.89 -25.01 29.94
CA LEU A 623 21.77 -24.37 29.27
C LEU A 623 20.48 -25.13 29.56
N GLU A 624 19.35 -24.43 29.62
CA GLU A 624 18.04 -25.02 29.80
C GLU A 624 17.53 -25.66 28.51
N ASN A 625 17.63 -24.94 27.41
CA ASN A 625 17.35 -25.45 26.06
C ASN A 625 18.17 -24.69 25.01
N ALA A 626 18.33 -25.30 23.83
CA ALA A 626 18.86 -24.65 22.64
C ALA A 626 18.15 -25.20 21.41
N ARG A 627 17.84 -24.31 20.48
CA ARG A 627 17.20 -24.63 19.20
C ARG A 627 18.00 -23.99 18.06
N ILE A 628 18.27 -24.77 17.04
CA ILE A 628 18.89 -24.30 15.81
C ILE A 628 17.80 -24.25 14.75
N SER A 629 17.70 -23.16 14.02
CA SER A 629 16.70 -22.99 12.97
C SER A 629 17.37 -22.50 11.67
N PHE A 630 16.93 -23.07 10.56
CA PHE A 630 17.21 -22.60 9.22
C PHE A 630 15.90 -22.17 8.57
N SER A 631 15.84 -20.94 8.08
CA SER A 631 14.64 -20.39 7.43
C SER A 631 14.99 -19.86 6.04
N CYS A 632 14.12 -20.15 5.09
CA CYS A 632 14.20 -19.63 3.72
C CYS A 632 12.87 -18.97 3.37
N GLU A 633 12.95 -17.72 2.86
CA GLU A 633 11.78 -16.95 2.47
C GLU A 633 11.69 -16.78 0.96
N ASN A 634 10.46 -16.65 0.46
CA ASN A 634 10.15 -16.47 -0.97
C ASN A 634 10.80 -17.56 -1.85
N VAL A 635 10.69 -18.83 -1.41
CA VAL A 635 11.41 -19.98 -1.97
C VAL A 635 11.08 -20.21 -3.44
N ALA A 636 9.79 -20.12 -3.79
CA ALA A 636 9.32 -20.32 -5.18
C ALA A 636 7.97 -19.62 -5.39
N THR A 637 7.73 -19.18 -6.62
CA THR A 637 6.44 -18.60 -7.02
C THR A 637 6.00 -19.24 -8.33
N ILE A 638 4.75 -19.72 -8.35
CA ILE A 638 4.07 -20.20 -9.56
C ILE A 638 3.11 -19.08 -9.97
N THR A 639 3.30 -18.52 -11.14
CA THR A 639 2.50 -17.42 -11.69
C THR A 639 2.48 -17.49 -13.20
N GLY A 640 1.47 -16.90 -13.82
CA GLY A 640 1.43 -16.67 -15.27
C GLY A 640 1.91 -15.26 -15.67
N TYR A 641 2.42 -14.48 -14.71
CA TYR A 641 3.01 -13.17 -14.94
C TYR A 641 4.54 -13.30 -15.02
N PHE A 642 5.13 -12.85 -16.11
CA PHE A 642 6.57 -12.93 -16.37
C PHE A 642 7.12 -11.57 -16.81
#